data_59fe32820eaa5487b27d827e51cdc16b
#
_entry.id   59fe32820eaa5487b27d827e51cdc16b
#
_cell.length_a   1.000
_cell.length_b   1.000
_cell.length_c   1.000
_cell.angle_alpha   90.00
_cell.angle_beta   90.00
_cell.angle_gamma   90.00
#
_symmetry.space_group_name_H-M   'P 1'
#
loop_
_entity.id
_entity.type
_entity.pdbx_description
1 polymer ?
#
loop_
_entity_poly.entity_id
_entity_poly.type
_entity_poly.pdbx_seq_one_letter_code
_entity_poly.pdbx_strand_id
1 'polypeptide(L)'
;MATPPTRALAVGDIMSRSVVTTEAGASVAEAAARMHERRVGSIVVVQGRAPIGILTERDLVRFAAGAADARTATVGDYMTADPDTVEESEEVIDAFRRFAAHGYRHIPVVAQGELVGIISMRDLVMKLRRGPAAAAHGAVGPSAAAEVLPPVASDLTSTVLSLLEAGRATVPAVLVPDGPELSYRLLRQHVSRVADTLAALGVARSDRVAIVIGNGAEAVVAVLGAAVAAAAAPLNPACTEDELRYYIEDVSARALIVPRGGGEAARRAWRAGAPLVEIAVEPGGKLAIEASPRPAARRSAGSPGPDDVALVLHSSGTTGRPKRAALRHRNLAASARHVVATYGLSSLDTALCVMPLFHIHGLVGCTLSTFASGGTVVIPNRFNPVGFRRILAAQKPTWYTAVPTIHQLILARHRGAHSGTSLRFIRSASSKLHEATLLGLEETFGVPCLEAYGMTEASHQIASNPLPPASRVSGSVGRGVGVRIGVMDEQGQLLTVGASGEVVIQGPNVIDGYDDNPEADARSFTNGWFRTGDQGFLDSAGYLTLVGRLKEMINRAGEKIAPHEIDDALLKHPAVAEAVSFGVPHDTWGEVVEAAVVLRGPATETQLLRHCREHLADFKIPTRLYLVESIPKGSTGKIQRTRMPSLLRGAP
;
A
#
# COMPACT_ATOMS: atom_id res chain seq x y z
N MET A 1 -44.34 -6.30 -7.91
CA MET A 1 -44.44 -5.43 -6.76
C MET A 1 -43.27 -4.46 -6.84
N ALA A 2 -43.52 -3.17 -7.02
CA ALA A 2 -42.50 -2.14 -7.14
C ALA A 2 -41.89 -1.89 -5.76
N THR A 3 -40.56 -1.91 -5.66
CA THR A 3 -39.78 -1.55 -4.47
C THR A 3 -40.11 -0.10 -4.11
N PRO A 4 -40.43 0.26 -2.85
CA PRO A 4 -40.66 1.64 -2.47
C PRO A 4 -39.38 2.46 -2.65
N PRO A 5 -39.47 3.75 -3.01
CA PRO A 5 -38.30 4.61 -3.18
C PRO A 5 -37.55 4.77 -1.85
N THR A 6 -36.25 4.55 -1.88
CA THR A 6 -35.37 4.77 -0.72
C THR A 6 -35.40 6.27 -0.36
N ARG A 7 -35.96 6.60 0.81
CA ARG A 7 -35.99 7.98 1.31
C ARG A 7 -34.56 8.50 1.47
N ALA A 8 -34.26 9.65 0.89
CA ALA A 8 -32.99 10.34 1.09
C ALA A 8 -32.76 10.62 2.58
N LEU A 9 -31.54 10.50 3.07
CA LEU A 9 -31.19 10.71 4.48
C LEU A 9 -31.24 12.20 4.78
N ALA A 10 -32.07 12.59 5.76
CA ALA A 10 -32.22 13.98 6.20
C ALA A 10 -31.22 14.33 7.32
N VAL A 11 -30.91 15.62 7.47
CA VAL A 11 -30.03 16.14 8.53
C VAL A 11 -30.54 15.74 9.92
N GLY A 12 -31.86 15.74 10.13
CA GLY A 12 -32.49 15.31 11.35
C GLY A 12 -32.22 13.87 11.77
N ASP A 13 -31.90 12.99 10.79
CA ASP A 13 -31.57 11.57 11.06
C ASP A 13 -30.16 11.40 11.63
N ILE A 14 -29.30 12.44 11.48
CA ILE A 14 -27.87 12.35 11.83
C ILE A 14 -27.39 13.40 12.83
N MET A 15 -28.13 14.49 13.04
CA MET A 15 -27.75 15.56 13.96
C MET A 15 -27.67 15.10 15.42
N SER A 16 -26.92 15.82 16.24
CA SER A 16 -27.01 15.73 17.69
C SER A 16 -28.13 16.64 18.20
N ARG A 17 -29.11 16.08 18.88
CA ARG A 17 -30.23 16.85 19.51
C ARG A 17 -29.82 17.47 20.84
N SER A 18 -28.72 17.04 21.44
CA SER A 18 -28.20 17.59 22.69
C SER A 18 -27.26 18.74 22.39
N VAL A 19 -27.80 19.94 22.20
CA VAL A 19 -27.05 21.16 21.90
C VAL A 19 -26.77 21.92 23.19
N VAL A 20 -25.51 22.32 23.40
CA VAL A 20 -25.13 23.22 24.50
C VAL A 20 -25.34 24.64 24.02
N THR A 21 -26.10 25.43 24.74
CA THR A 21 -26.45 26.80 24.37
C THR A 21 -26.03 27.81 25.43
N THR A 22 -25.88 29.07 25.03
CA THR A 22 -25.65 30.23 25.90
C THR A 22 -26.31 31.46 25.28
N GLU A 23 -26.40 32.56 26.05
CA GLU A 23 -26.89 33.84 25.58
C GLU A 23 -25.72 34.78 25.22
N ALA A 24 -25.94 35.76 24.34
CA ALA A 24 -24.90 36.70 23.92
C ALA A 24 -24.31 37.54 25.07
N GLY A 25 -25.13 37.83 26.10
CA GLY A 25 -24.71 38.56 27.31
C GLY A 25 -23.97 37.74 28.35
N ALA A 26 -23.87 36.41 28.20
CA ALA A 26 -23.10 35.57 29.12
C ALA A 26 -21.61 35.88 29.03
N SER A 27 -20.84 35.62 30.10
CA SER A 27 -19.41 35.84 30.08
C SER A 27 -18.70 34.73 29.28
N VAL A 28 -17.55 35.07 28.66
CA VAL A 28 -16.69 34.10 27.95
C VAL A 28 -16.21 33.00 28.90
N ALA A 29 -16.00 33.32 30.20
CA ALA A 29 -15.59 32.35 31.20
C ALA A 29 -16.68 31.31 31.47
N GLU A 30 -17.96 31.72 31.56
CA GLU A 30 -19.11 30.81 31.75
C GLU A 30 -19.32 29.92 30.52
N ALA A 31 -19.21 30.46 29.33
CA ALA A 31 -19.32 29.69 28.09
C ALA A 31 -18.20 28.64 27.98
N ALA A 32 -16.97 29.03 28.28
CA ALA A 32 -15.82 28.13 28.27
C ALA A 32 -15.96 27.01 29.34
N ALA A 33 -16.44 27.35 30.55
CA ALA A 33 -16.72 26.37 31.60
C ALA A 33 -17.78 25.34 31.18
N ARG A 34 -18.89 25.80 30.57
CA ARG A 34 -19.95 24.91 30.02
C ARG A 34 -19.42 24.00 28.91
N MET A 35 -18.59 24.54 28.00
CA MET A 35 -17.98 23.76 26.92
C MET A 35 -17.07 22.66 27.51
N HIS A 36 -16.26 22.99 28.52
CA HIS A 36 -15.38 22.04 29.20
C HIS A 36 -16.18 20.95 29.94
N GLU A 37 -17.18 21.34 30.78
CA GLU A 37 -18.03 20.42 31.54
C GLU A 37 -18.76 19.44 30.62
N ARG A 38 -19.32 19.93 29.52
CA ARG A 38 -20.05 19.13 28.54
C ARG A 38 -19.18 18.46 27.50
N ARG A 39 -17.88 18.70 27.52
CA ARG A 39 -16.87 18.16 26.59
C ARG A 39 -17.24 18.39 25.11
N VAL A 40 -17.65 19.63 24.80
CA VAL A 40 -18.02 20.03 23.44
C VAL A 40 -17.08 21.10 22.91
N GLY A 41 -16.72 21.04 21.61
CA GLY A 41 -15.84 21.99 20.93
C GLY A 41 -16.54 23.27 20.45
N SER A 42 -17.86 23.39 20.67
CA SER A 42 -18.64 24.59 20.31
C SER A 42 -19.87 24.73 21.17
N ILE A 43 -20.34 25.98 21.34
CA ILE A 43 -21.59 26.33 22.01
C ILE A 43 -22.42 27.26 21.11
N VAL A 44 -23.71 27.00 20.95
CA VAL A 44 -24.58 27.81 20.11
C VAL A 44 -25.12 28.96 20.96
N VAL A 45 -25.02 30.17 20.44
CA VAL A 45 -25.55 31.38 21.08
C VAL A 45 -26.98 31.59 20.59
N VAL A 46 -27.91 31.68 21.51
CA VAL A 46 -29.32 31.79 21.19
C VAL A 46 -29.96 33.07 21.74
N GLN A 47 -31.00 33.54 21.07
CA GLN A 47 -31.94 34.54 21.57
C GLN A 47 -33.34 33.88 21.60
N GLY A 48 -33.78 33.53 22.77
CA GLY A 48 -34.95 32.65 22.91
C GLY A 48 -34.58 31.23 22.39
N ARG A 49 -35.19 30.82 21.28
CA ARG A 49 -34.87 29.54 20.62
C ARG A 49 -34.16 29.68 19.27
N ALA A 50 -33.97 30.92 18.79
CA ALA A 50 -33.28 31.18 17.51
C ALA A 50 -31.76 31.22 17.71
N PRO A 51 -30.99 30.52 16.90
CA PRO A 51 -29.54 30.60 16.92
C PRO A 51 -29.09 31.94 16.28
N ILE A 52 -28.39 32.76 17.09
CA ILE A 52 -27.89 34.08 16.66
C ILE A 52 -26.35 34.10 16.55
N GLY A 53 -25.67 33.06 17.02
CA GLY A 53 -24.22 32.97 16.99
C GLY A 53 -23.71 31.57 17.32
N ILE A 54 -22.43 31.36 17.11
CA ILE A 54 -21.69 30.18 17.53
C ILE A 54 -20.33 30.61 18.09
N LEU A 55 -19.97 30.06 19.24
CA LEU A 55 -18.64 30.21 19.85
C LEU A 55 -17.93 28.86 19.84
N THR A 56 -16.69 28.82 19.36
CA THR A 56 -15.90 27.60 19.21
C THR A 56 -14.61 27.66 20.04
N GLU A 57 -13.94 26.52 20.23
CA GLU A 57 -12.60 26.48 20.85
C GLU A 57 -11.62 27.42 20.17
N ARG A 58 -11.71 27.60 18.83
CA ARG A 58 -10.86 28.54 18.09
C ARG A 58 -11.10 29.99 18.50
N ASP A 59 -12.34 30.35 18.80
CA ASP A 59 -12.69 31.70 19.25
C ASP A 59 -12.19 31.93 20.68
N LEU A 60 -12.23 30.93 21.54
CA LEU A 60 -11.63 30.96 22.87
C LEU A 60 -10.12 31.09 22.83
N VAL A 61 -9.42 30.43 21.89
CA VAL A 61 -7.98 30.60 21.68
C VAL A 61 -7.67 32.01 21.20
N ARG A 62 -8.47 32.56 20.26
CA ARG A 62 -8.33 33.96 19.81
C ARG A 62 -8.57 34.95 20.94
N PHE A 63 -9.57 34.69 21.79
CA PHE A 63 -9.82 35.46 22.99
C PHE A 63 -8.61 35.45 23.94
N ALA A 64 -8.05 34.26 24.23
CA ALA A 64 -6.91 34.10 25.14
C ALA A 64 -5.62 34.78 24.65
N ALA A 65 -5.48 35.03 23.34
CA ALA A 65 -4.39 35.79 22.77
C ALA A 65 -4.55 37.32 22.95
N GLY A 66 -5.73 37.80 23.39
CA GLY A 66 -6.03 39.19 23.72
C GLY A 66 -5.81 39.51 25.20
N ALA A 67 -5.96 40.80 25.55
CA ALA A 67 -5.78 41.30 26.93
C ALA A 67 -7.10 41.40 27.72
N ALA A 68 -8.23 40.91 27.20
CA ALA A 68 -9.55 41.03 27.83
C ALA A 68 -9.75 40.02 28.97
N ASP A 69 -10.44 40.45 30.04
CA ASP A 69 -10.80 39.57 31.16
C ASP A 69 -12.02 38.70 30.79
N ALA A 70 -11.88 37.40 30.85
CA ALA A 70 -12.91 36.42 30.49
C ALA A 70 -14.19 36.52 31.36
N ARG A 71 -14.10 37.13 32.53
CA ARG A 71 -15.23 37.28 33.46
C ARG A 71 -16.14 38.47 33.10
N THR A 72 -15.59 39.45 32.38
CA THR A 72 -16.27 40.68 31.98
C THR A 72 -16.56 40.77 30.48
N ALA A 73 -15.78 40.08 29.66
CA ALA A 73 -16.01 39.95 28.25
C ALA A 73 -17.26 39.13 27.95
N THR A 74 -18.09 39.61 27.02
CA THR A 74 -19.34 38.91 26.67
C THR A 74 -19.14 37.95 25.52
N VAL A 75 -19.91 36.87 25.45
CA VAL A 75 -19.91 35.91 24.35
C VAL A 75 -20.25 36.59 23.02
N GLY A 76 -21.14 37.59 23.03
CA GLY A 76 -21.55 38.35 21.85
C GLY A 76 -20.41 39.08 21.17
N ASP A 77 -19.37 39.48 21.92
CA ASP A 77 -18.22 40.22 21.35
C ASP A 77 -17.24 39.28 20.61
N TYR A 78 -17.29 37.96 20.88
CA TYR A 78 -16.31 36.99 20.38
C TYR A 78 -16.91 35.84 19.57
N MET A 79 -18.24 35.68 19.57
CA MET A 79 -18.93 34.69 18.74
C MET A 79 -18.83 35.01 17.25
N THR A 80 -18.96 34.00 16.41
CA THR A 80 -19.34 34.21 15.01
C THR A 80 -20.84 34.48 14.97
N ALA A 81 -21.22 35.71 14.66
CA ALA A 81 -22.62 36.12 14.56
C ALA A 81 -23.24 35.62 13.26
N ASP A 82 -24.56 35.44 13.24
CA ASP A 82 -25.36 35.02 12.08
C ASP A 82 -24.77 33.73 11.43
N PRO A 83 -24.70 32.61 12.18
CA PRO A 83 -24.09 31.40 11.68
C PRO A 83 -24.97 30.78 10.60
N ASP A 84 -24.36 30.21 9.57
CA ASP A 84 -25.09 29.37 8.61
C ASP A 84 -25.83 28.27 9.37
N THR A 85 -27.09 28.04 9.01
CA THR A 85 -27.94 27.00 9.54
C THR A 85 -28.41 26.05 8.45
N VAL A 86 -28.78 24.84 8.82
CA VAL A 86 -29.41 23.85 7.94
C VAL A 86 -30.76 23.43 8.52
N GLU A 87 -31.73 23.19 7.65
CA GLU A 87 -33.05 22.70 8.09
C GLU A 87 -32.98 21.22 8.46
N GLU A 88 -33.73 20.82 9.49
CA GLU A 88 -33.81 19.41 9.93
C GLU A 88 -34.23 18.46 8.79
N SER A 89 -35.05 18.93 7.87
CA SER A 89 -35.55 18.19 6.70
C SER A 89 -34.61 18.20 5.49
N GLU A 90 -33.55 19.01 5.52
CA GLU A 90 -32.58 19.13 4.40
C GLU A 90 -31.82 17.80 4.19
N GLU A 91 -31.49 17.50 2.94
CA GLU A 91 -30.69 16.30 2.63
C GLU A 91 -29.27 16.43 3.16
N VAL A 92 -28.76 15.35 3.74
CA VAL A 92 -27.41 15.29 4.30
C VAL A 92 -26.32 15.66 3.30
N ILE A 93 -26.55 15.38 2.01
CA ILE A 93 -25.58 15.71 0.96
C ILE A 93 -25.46 17.23 0.73
N ASP A 94 -26.52 17.99 0.94
CA ASP A 94 -26.49 19.43 0.79
C ASP A 94 -25.82 20.10 1.99
N ALA A 95 -26.08 19.60 3.20
CA ALA A 95 -25.33 20.00 4.39
C ALA A 95 -23.82 19.72 4.21
N PHE A 96 -23.44 18.57 3.64
CA PHE A 96 -22.05 18.24 3.34
C PHE A 96 -21.41 19.24 2.36
N ARG A 97 -22.12 19.65 1.31
CA ARG A 97 -21.65 20.66 0.35
C ARG A 97 -21.37 22.01 1.04
N ARG A 98 -22.19 22.43 2.01
CA ARG A 98 -21.94 23.65 2.79
C ARG A 98 -20.70 23.53 3.68
N PHE A 99 -20.49 22.42 4.35
CA PHE A 99 -19.26 22.16 5.11
C PHE A 99 -18.02 22.26 4.23
N ALA A 100 -18.07 21.66 3.02
CA ALA A 100 -16.96 21.64 2.08
C ALA A 100 -16.67 23.02 1.48
N ALA A 101 -17.72 23.81 1.18
CA ALA A 101 -17.58 25.12 0.56
C ALA A 101 -17.04 26.19 1.51
N HIS A 102 -17.39 26.15 2.79
CA HIS A 102 -17.10 27.23 3.75
C HIS A 102 -16.13 26.80 4.87
N GLY A 103 -15.69 25.53 4.91
CA GLY A 103 -14.73 25.04 5.91
C GLY A 103 -15.27 25.00 7.35
N TYR A 104 -16.60 24.94 7.53
CA TYR A 104 -17.23 24.85 8.84
C TYR A 104 -16.87 23.54 9.54
N ARG A 105 -16.86 23.57 10.88
CA ARG A 105 -16.72 22.36 11.70
C ARG A 105 -18.02 21.94 12.36
N HIS A 106 -18.93 22.90 12.61
CA HIS A 106 -20.23 22.73 13.21
C HIS A 106 -21.22 23.66 12.53
N ILE A 107 -22.45 23.20 12.27
CA ILE A 107 -23.55 24.00 11.76
C ILE A 107 -24.77 23.75 12.65
N PRO A 108 -25.42 24.79 13.20
CA PRO A 108 -26.68 24.64 13.92
C PRO A 108 -27.79 24.13 13.00
N VAL A 109 -28.62 23.22 13.49
CA VAL A 109 -29.78 22.67 12.78
C VAL A 109 -31.04 23.33 13.33
N VAL A 110 -31.86 23.81 12.42
CA VAL A 110 -33.10 24.50 12.76
C VAL A 110 -34.33 23.77 12.20
N ALA A 111 -35.46 23.97 12.84
CA ALA A 111 -36.78 23.65 12.33
C ALA A 111 -37.67 24.87 12.51
N GLN A 112 -38.18 25.45 11.42
CA GLN A 112 -38.98 26.68 11.41
C GLN A 112 -38.29 27.86 12.13
N GLY A 113 -36.94 27.95 12.00
CA GLY A 113 -36.11 28.99 12.60
C GLY A 113 -35.71 28.77 14.06
N GLU A 114 -36.23 27.72 14.73
CA GLU A 114 -35.82 27.33 16.06
C GLU A 114 -34.71 26.30 16.08
N LEU A 115 -33.74 26.41 16.96
CA LEU A 115 -32.64 25.46 17.14
C LEU A 115 -33.17 24.11 17.65
N VAL A 116 -32.96 23.04 16.84
CA VAL A 116 -33.38 21.66 17.19
C VAL A 116 -32.20 20.69 17.26
N GLY A 117 -31.01 21.10 16.78
CA GLY A 117 -29.84 20.24 16.80
C GLY A 117 -28.57 20.98 16.37
N ILE A 118 -27.48 20.24 16.34
CA ILE A 118 -26.21 20.66 15.77
C ILE A 118 -25.63 19.48 14.99
N ILE A 119 -25.01 19.78 13.86
CA ILE A 119 -24.31 18.79 13.05
C ILE A 119 -22.84 19.18 12.95
N SER A 120 -21.95 18.19 13.11
CA SER A 120 -20.52 18.39 12.88
C SER A 120 -20.05 17.63 11.64
N MET A 121 -18.91 18.02 11.07
CA MET A 121 -18.25 17.24 10.00
C MET A 121 -18.03 15.78 10.43
N ARG A 122 -17.75 15.55 11.72
CA ARG A 122 -17.59 14.19 12.28
C ARG A 122 -18.90 13.40 12.22
N ASP A 123 -20.04 14.03 12.55
CA ASP A 123 -21.35 13.37 12.49
C ASP A 123 -21.73 13.01 11.06
N LEU A 124 -21.47 13.92 10.11
CA LEU A 124 -21.63 13.67 8.69
C LEU A 124 -20.79 12.46 8.23
N VAL A 125 -19.51 12.45 8.53
CA VAL A 125 -18.60 11.37 8.12
C VAL A 125 -18.96 10.06 8.83
N MET A 126 -19.29 10.08 10.13
CA MET A 126 -19.60 8.89 10.91
C MET A 126 -20.97 8.29 10.61
N LYS A 127 -21.97 9.11 10.26
CA LYS A 127 -23.35 8.64 10.03
C LYS A 127 -23.69 8.46 8.55
N LEU A 128 -23.06 9.15 7.61
CA LEU A 128 -23.06 8.77 6.18
C LEU A 128 -22.42 7.38 5.97
N ARG A 129 -21.51 6.98 6.86
CA ARG A 129 -20.98 5.62 6.92
C ARG A 129 -21.98 4.57 7.40
N ARG A 130 -23.08 4.96 8.06
CA ARG A 130 -24.17 4.09 8.52
C ARG A 130 -25.34 4.26 7.55
N GLY A 131 -25.35 3.55 6.43
CA GLY A 131 -26.49 3.53 5.52
C GLY A 131 -27.79 3.10 6.22
N PRO A 132 -28.98 3.36 5.63
CA PRO A 132 -30.30 3.28 6.28
C PRO A 132 -30.78 1.87 6.70
N ALA A 133 -29.92 0.86 6.78
CA ALA A 133 -30.27 -0.54 7.09
C ALA A 133 -30.13 -0.94 8.58
N ALA A 134 -29.81 -0.02 9.52
CA ALA A 134 -29.50 -0.39 10.91
C ALA A 134 -30.59 -0.07 11.96
N ALA A 135 -31.84 0.21 11.56
CA ALA A 135 -32.90 0.59 12.49
C ALA A 135 -33.93 -0.53 12.80
N ALA A 136 -33.67 -1.76 12.44
CA ALA A 136 -34.52 -2.88 12.79
C ALA A 136 -33.67 -4.12 13.05
N HIS A 137 -33.15 -4.29 14.26
CA HIS A 137 -33.00 -5.63 14.87
C HIS A 137 -32.49 -5.48 16.31
N GLY A 138 -33.22 -6.06 17.23
CA GLY A 138 -32.89 -6.15 18.64
C GLY A 138 -31.63 -6.97 18.89
N ALA A 139 -31.12 -6.82 20.10
CA ALA A 139 -29.89 -7.42 20.63
C ALA A 139 -29.59 -8.82 20.10
N VAL A 140 -28.50 -8.93 19.34
CA VAL A 140 -27.85 -10.20 19.01
C VAL A 140 -26.45 -10.13 19.59
N GLY A 141 -26.05 -11.18 20.29
CA GLY A 141 -24.78 -11.35 20.98
C GLY A 141 -23.55 -11.29 20.06
N PRO A 142 -22.32 -11.41 20.59
CA PRO A 142 -21.10 -11.07 19.92
C PRO A 142 -20.74 -12.08 18.82
N SER A 143 -21.19 -11.84 17.60
CA SER A 143 -20.67 -12.53 16.40
C SER A 143 -21.13 -11.85 15.12
N ALA A 144 -20.32 -10.95 14.60
CA ALA A 144 -20.26 -10.69 13.15
C ALA A 144 -18.89 -10.07 12.86
N ALA A 145 -17.88 -10.91 12.67
CA ALA A 145 -16.74 -10.57 11.87
C ALA A 145 -17.26 -10.12 10.50
N ALA A 146 -16.79 -8.98 9.99
CA ALA A 146 -17.18 -8.45 8.68
C ALA A 146 -17.12 -9.59 7.65
N GLU A 147 -18.26 -9.92 7.04
CA GLU A 147 -18.34 -10.96 6.02
C GLU A 147 -17.52 -10.51 4.81
N VAL A 148 -16.35 -11.09 4.69
CA VAL A 148 -15.45 -10.96 3.53
C VAL A 148 -16.19 -11.49 2.31
N LEU A 149 -16.07 -10.80 1.17
CA LEU A 149 -16.50 -11.33 -0.13
C LEU A 149 -16.11 -12.82 -0.23
N PRO A 150 -16.99 -13.69 -0.77
CA PRO A 150 -16.75 -15.11 -0.82
C PRO A 150 -15.35 -15.37 -1.40
N PRO A 151 -14.59 -16.29 -0.84
CA PRO A 151 -13.25 -16.59 -1.34
C PRO A 151 -13.37 -16.90 -2.82
N VAL A 152 -12.58 -16.22 -3.64
CA VAL A 152 -12.34 -16.68 -5.02
C VAL A 152 -11.92 -18.13 -4.85
N ALA A 153 -12.68 -19.07 -5.44
CA ALA A 153 -12.44 -20.50 -5.29
C ALA A 153 -10.96 -20.77 -5.60
N SER A 154 -10.16 -20.90 -4.55
CA SER A 154 -8.75 -21.13 -4.69
C SER A 154 -8.55 -22.61 -5.00
N ASP A 155 -8.21 -22.89 -6.25
CA ASP A 155 -7.73 -24.20 -6.64
C ASP A 155 -6.34 -24.42 -5.96
N LEU A 156 -6.37 -25.02 -4.77
CA LEU A 156 -5.18 -25.33 -3.98
C LEU A 156 -4.29 -26.39 -4.65
N THR A 157 -4.73 -27.00 -5.75
CA THR A 157 -3.95 -27.99 -6.52
C THR A 157 -3.06 -27.34 -7.57
N SER A 158 -3.17 -26.03 -7.78
CA SER A 158 -2.44 -25.31 -8.81
C SER A 158 -0.98 -25.08 -8.47
N THR A 159 -0.15 -25.17 -9.50
CA THR A 159 1.28 -24.83 -9.44
C THR A 159 1.58 -23.60 -10.29
N VAL A 160 2.76 -23.02 -10.13
CA VAL A 160 3.24 -21.92 -11.01
C VAL A 160 3.30 -22.37 -12.48
N LEU A 161 3.61 -23.65 -12.72
CA LEU A 161 3.65 -24.20 -14.09
C LEU A 161 2.25 -24.23 -14.73
N SER A 162 1.21 -24.59 -13.95
CA SER A 162 -0.18 -24.62 -14.46
C SER A 162 -0.72 -23.24 -14.86
N LEU A 163 -0.17 -22.16 -14.30
CA LEU A 163 -0.54 -20.80 -14.73
C LEU A 163 -0.22 -20.53 -16.21
N LEU A 164 0.83 -21.17 -16.73
CA LEU A 164 1.22 -21.03 -18.14
C LEU A 164 0.26 -21.72 -19.12
N GLU A 165 -0.61 -22.60 -18.63
CA GLU A 165 -1.60 -23.33 -19.45
C GLU A 165 -2.74 -22.42 -19.92
N ALA A 166 -2.99 -21.30 -19.21
CA ALA A 166 -3.98 -20.31 -19.61
C ALA A 166 -3.65 -19.63 -20.95
N GLY A 167 -2.38 -19.58 -21.31
CA GLY A 167 -1.93 -18.92 -22.54
C GLY A 167 -1.92 -19.84 -23.76
N ARG A 168 -2.46 -19.35 -24.87
CA ARG A 168 -2.45 -20.08 -26.17
C ARG A 168 -1.01 -20.22 -26.69
N ALA A 169 -0.66 -21.38 -27.18
CA ALA A 169 0.71 -21.77 -27.52
C ALA A 169 1.48 -20.77 -28.42
N THR A 170 0.78 -20.14 -29.37
CA THR A 170 1.38 -19.24 -30.36
C THR A 170 1.34 -17.77 -29.97
N VAL A 171 0.64 -17.41 -28.88
CA VAL A 171 0.55 -16.02 -28.42
C VAL A 171 1.84 -15.65 -27.66
N PRO A 172 2.36 -14.43 -27.79
CA PRO A 172 3.46 -13.95 -26.98
C PRO A 172 3.13 -14.02 -25.48
N ALA A 173 3.99 -14.67 -24.70
CA ALA A 173 3.95 -14.65 -23.24
C ALA A 173 4.83 -13.53 -22.69
N VAL A 174 6.05 -13.37 -23.26
CA VAL A 174 7.03 -12.37 -22.84
C VAL A 174 7.49 -11.57 -24.05
N LEU A 175 7.46 -10.25 -23.94
CA LEU A 175 8.04 -9.31 -24.89
C LEU A 175 9.13 -8.50 -24.18
N VAL A 176 10.32 -8.48 -24.73
CA VAL A 176 11.41 -7.59 -24.27
C VAL A 176 11.54 -6.45 -25.30
N PRO A 177 11.31 -5.18 -24.92
CA PRO A 177 11.50 -4.07 -25.85
C PRO A 177 12.90 -4.08 -26.47
N ASP A 178 12.96 -4.03 -27.79
CA ASP A 178 14.19 -4.15 -28.59
C ASP A 178 14.98 -5.47 -28.36
N GLY A 179 14.31 -6.51 -27.87
CA GLY A 179 14.89 -7.80 -27.50
C GLY A 179 14.05 -9.00 -27.94
N PRO A 180 14.23 -10.17 -27.31
CA PRO A 180 13.54 -11.38 -27.70
C PRO A 180 12.04 -11.37 -27.37
N GLU A 181 11.30 -12.13 -28.16
CA GLU A 181 9.90 -12.50 -27.93
C GLU A 181 9.84 -13.99 -27.61
N LEU A 182 9.06 -14.35 -26.57
CA LEU A 182 8.76 -15.74 -26.23
C LEU A 182 7.27 -15.98 -26.31
N SER A 183 6.84 -16.88 -27.20
CA SER A 183 5.47 -17.41 -27.15
C SER A 183 5.29 -18.33 -25.93
N TYR A 184 4.05 -18.60 -25.51
CA TYR A 184 3.76 -19.54 -24.42
C TYR A 184 4.37 -20.93 -24.67
N ARG A 185 4.40 -21.38 -25.93
CA ARG A 185 5.05 -22.65 -26.30
C ARG A 185 6.55 -22.60 -26.02
N LEU A 186 7.25 -21.56 -26.47
CA LEU A 186 8.69 -21.41 -26.23
C LEU A 186 9.00 -21.25 -24.75
N LEU A 187 8.21 -20.44 -24.03
CA LEU A 187 8.39 -20.27 -22.60
C LEU A 187 8.27 -21.60 -21.84
N ARG A 188 7.23 -22.41 -22.10
CA ARG A 188 7.09 -23.73 -21.48
C ARG A 188 8.26 -24.66 -21.81
N GLN A 189 8.72 -24.68 -23.07
CA GLN A 189 9.87 -25.49 -23.48
C GLN A 189 11.17 -25.04 -22.78
N HIS A 190 11.39 -23.73 -22.63
CA HIS A 190 12.59 -23.21 -21.96
C HIS A 190 12.57 -23.47 -20.46
N VAL A 191 11.42 -23.31 -19.81
CA VAL A 191 11.20 -23.63 -18.40
C VAL A 191 11.54 -25.11 -18.14
N SER A 192 11.02 -26.04 -18.95
CA SER A 192 11.36 -27.47 -18.84
C SER A 192 12.86 -27.73 -19.05
N ARG A 193 13.48 -27.06 -20.04
CA ARG A 193 14.92 -27.27 -20.29
C ARG A 193 15.79 -26.80 -19.13
N VAL A 194 15.48 -25.68 -18.50
CA VAL A 194 16.20 -25.20 -17.31
C VAL A 194 15.98 -26.18 -16.14
N ALA A 195 14.73 -26.58 -15.92
CA ALA A 195 14.40 -27.53 -14.85
C ALA A 195 15.13 -28.87 -15.03
N ASP A 196 15.11 -29.44 -16.22
CA ASP A 196 15.80 -30.72 -16.52
C ASP A 196 17.32 -30.59 -16.42
N THR A 197 17.90 -29.42 -16.77
CA THR A 197 19.33 -29.15 -16.58
C THR A 197 19.71 -29.15 -15.10
N LEU A 198 18.89 -28.48 -14.25
CA LEU A 198 19.10 -28.47 -12.80
C LEU A 198 18.99 -29.88 -12.20
N ALA A 199 17.98 -30.64 -12.59
CA ALA A 199 17.81 -32.04 -12.15
C ALA A 199 19.00 -32.91 -12.59
N ALA A 200 19.52 -32.72 -13.79
CA ALA A 200 20.69 -33.43 -14.30
C ALA A 200 22.00 -33.06 -13.57
N LEU A 201 22.07 -31.86 -12.97
CA LEU A 201 23.15 -31.41 -12.08
C LEU A 201 22.99 -31.93 -10.63
N GLY A 202 21.95 -32.74 -10.35
CA GLY A 202 21.68 -33.32 -9.03
C GLY A 202 20.97 -32.36 -8.07
N VAL A 203 20.32 -31.31 -8.58
CA VAL A 203 19.45 -30.45 -7.78
C VAL A 203 18.16 -31.21 -7.46
N ALA A 204 17.83 -31.30 -6.18
CA ALA A 204 16.63 -31.97 -5.66
C ALA A 204 15.49 -30.95 -5.42
N ARG A 205 14.27 -31.47 -5.29
CA ARG A 205 13.07 -30.66 -5.06
C ARG A 205 13.16 -29.78 -3.80
N SER A 206 13.81 -30.27 -2.76
CA SER A 206 14.03 -29.56 -1.50
C SER A 206 15.18 -28.53 -1.53
N ASP A 207 15.97 -28.49 -2.60
CA ASP A 207 17.09 -27.57 -2.73
C ASP A 207 16.63 -26.16 -3.10
N ARG A 208 17.55 -25.18 -2.98
CA ARG A 208 17.36 -23.80 -3.43
C ARG A 208 18.33 -23.49 -4.55
N VAL A 209 17.88 -22.72 -5.52
CA VAL A 209 18.67 -22.26 -6.67
C VAL A 209 18.76 -20.75 -6.63
N ALA A 210 19.96 -20.24 -6.39
CA ALA A 210 20.22 -18.79 -6.47
C ALA A 210 20.18 -18.33 -7.93
N ILE A 211 19.52 -17.20 -8.17
CA ILE A 211 19.36 -16.62 -9.50
C ILE A 211 19.78 -15.15 -9.44
N VAL A 212 20.83 -14.79 -10.17
CA VAL A 212 21.35 -13.42 -10.22
C VAL A 212 21.28 -12.91 -11.65
N ILE A 213 20.08 -12.52 -12.06
CA ILE A 213 19.78 -12.07 -13.42
C ILE A 213 18.92 -10.80 -13.33
N GLY A 214 19.23 -9.79 -14.18
CA GLY A 214 18.38 -8.60 -14.32
C GLY A 214 17.03 -8.92 -14.98
N ASN A 215 16.15 -7.92 -15.07
CA ASN A 215 14.88 -8.07 -15.77
C ASN A 215 15.10 -8.51 -17.23
N GLY A 216 14.14 -9.26 -17.76
CA GLY A 216 14.18 -9.75 -19.14
C GLY A 216 13.61 -11.16 -19.27
N ALA A 217 13.68 -11.71 -20.45
CA ALA A 217 13.20 -13.06 -20.75
C ALA A 217 13.97 -14.14 -19.98
N GLU A 218 15.29 -13.95 -19.82
CA GLU A 218 16.18 -14.84 -19.08
C GLU A 218 15.75 -15.00 -17.62
N ALA A 219 15.42 -13.88 -16.96
CA ALA A 219 14.98 -13.90 -15.57
C ALA A 219 13.69 -14.71 -15.40
N VAL A 220 12.71 -14.51 -16.31
CA VAL A 220 11.46 -15.28 -16.30
C VAL A 220 11.73 -16.77 -16.47
N VAL A 221 12.52 -17.14 -17.47
CA VAL A 221 12.86 -18.55 -17.76
C VAL A 221 13.64 -19.18 -16.60
N ALA A 222 14.61 -18.46 -16.02
CA ALA A 222 15.41 -18.94 -14.89
C ALA A 222 14.56 -19.18 -13.65
N VAL A 223 13.73 -18.20 -13.27
CA VAL A 223 12.90 -18.28 -12.05
C VAL A 223 11.87 -19.40 -12.19
N LEU A 224 11.15 -19.47 -13.32
CA LEU A 224 10.17 -20.52 -13.53
C LEU A 224 10.80 -21.91 -13.64
N GLY A 225 11.93 -22.03 -14.33
CA GLY A 225 12.65 -23.29 -14.46
C GLY A 225 13.21 -23.79 -13.12
N ALA A 226 13.76 -22.89 -12.32
CA ALA A 226 14.20 -23.22 -10.97
C ALA A 226 13.01 -23.60 -10.07
N ALA A 227 11.89 -22.88 -10.13
CA ALA A 227 10.69 -23.19 -9.37
C ALA A 227 10.08 -24.56 -9.73
N VAL A 228 10.24 -25.02 -10.99
CA VAL A 228 9.82 -26.37 -11.41
C VAL A 228 10.75 -27.44 -10.88
N ALA A 229 12.06 -27.22 -10.77
CA ALA A 229 13.03 -28.20 -10.31
C ALA A 229 13.19 -28.23 -8.80
N ALA A 230 13.12 -27.07 -8.14
CA ALA A 230 13.48 -26.83 -6.75
C ALA A 230 12.80 -25.55 -6.26
N ALA A 231 13.35 -24.87 -5.23
CA ALA A 231 12.93 -23.51 -4.85
C ALA A 231 13.82 -22.46 -5.53
N ALA A 232 13.23 -21.54 -6.28
CA ALA A 232 13.93 -20.40 -6.87
C ALA A 232 14.25 -19.37 -5.78
N ALA A 233 15.47 -18.84 -5.77
CA ALA A 233 15.92 -17.76 -4.90
C ALA A 233 16.49 -16.60 -5.74
N PRO A 234 15.65 -15.76 -6.36
CA PRO A 234 16.13 -14.63 -7.16
C PRO A 234 16.70 -13.53 -6.25
N LEU A 235 17.92 -13.11 -6.57
CA LEU A 235 18.69 -12.11 -5.85
C LEU A 235 18.89 -10.86 -6.72
N ASN A 236 19.07 -9.71 -6.07
CA ASN A 236 19.32 -8.46 -6.76
C ASN A 236 20.69 -8.46 -7.45
N PRO A 237 20.77 -8.33 -8.78
CA PRO A 237 22.06 -8.32 -9.50
C PRO A 237 22.91 -7.07 -9.24
N ALA A 238 22.36 -6.04 -8.61
CA ALA A 238 23.10 -4.84 -8.22
C ALA A 238 23.79 -4.95 -6.85
N CYS A 239 23.61 -6.07 -6.14
CA CYS A 239 24.32 -6.34 -4.89
C CYS A 239 25.82 -6.52 -5.13
N THR A 240 26.62 -6.12 -4.14
CA THR A 240 28.06 -6.36 -4.12
C THR A 240 28.39 -7.86 -4.02
N GLU A 241 29.63 -8.22 -4.26
CA GLU A 241 30.09 -9.61 -4.13
C GLU A 241 29.83 -10.16 -2.71
N ASP A 242 30.14 -9.38 -1.68
CA ASP A 242 29.97 -9.80 -0.29
C ASP A 242 28.49 -9.96 0.10
N GLU A 243 27.61 -9.06 -0.36
CA GLU A 243 26.17 -9.18 -0.18
C GLU A 243 25.62 -10.43 -0.89
N LEU A 244 26.06 -10.69 -2.13
CA LEU A 244 25.66 -11.89 -2.87
C LEU A 244 26.16 -13.16 -2.18
N ARG A 245 27.39 -13.17 -1.70
CA ARG A 245 27.94 -14.28 -0.92
C ARG A 245 27.07 -14.58 0.29
N TYR A 246 26.76 -13.54 1.08
CA TYR A 246 25.87 -13.66 2.23
C TYR A 246 24.51 -14.26 1.85
N TYR A 247 23.81 -13.72 0.85
CA TYR A 247 22.49 -14.21 0.46
C TYR A 247 22.51 -15.63 -0.12
N ILE A 248 23.52 -15.96 -0.92
CA ILE A 248 23.72 -17.29 -1.51
C ILE A 248 23.95 -18.33 -0.42
N GLU A 249 24.76 -18.00 0.58
CA GLU A 249 25.03 -18.86 1.73
C GLU A 249 23.81 -19.00 2.64
N ASP A 250 23.12 -17.87 2.92
CA ASP A 250 21.93 -17.85 3.78
C ASP A 250 20.80 -18.74 3.23
N VAL A 251 20.55 -18.73 1.91
CA VAL A 251 19.57 -19.67 1.31
C VAL A 251 20.13 -21.08 1.12
N SER A 252 21.39 -21.35 1.47
CA SER A 252 22.06 -22.63 1.24
C SER A 252 21.92 -23.11 -0.21
N ALA A 253 22.19 -22.22 -1.17
CA ALA A 253 21.97 -22.50 -2.58
C ALA A 253 22.77 -23.73 -3.06
N ARG A 254 22.11 -24.65 -3.76
CA ARG A 254 22.69 -25.85 -4.37
C ARG A 254 23.25 -25.57 -5.76
N ALA A 255 22.66 -24.64 -6.49
CA ALA A 255 23.08 -24.21 -7.81
C ALA A 255 22.92 -22.69 -7.96
N LEU A 256 23.69 -22.09 -8.88
CA LEU A 256 23.60 -20.68 -9.26
C LEU A 256 23.22 -20.57 -10.74
N ILE A 257 22.27 -19.67 -11.05
CA ILE A 257 21.95 -19.29 -12.43
C ILE A 257 22.35 -17.83 -12.67
N VAL A 258 23.10 -17.58 -13.74
CA VAL A 258 23.56 -16.23 -14.13
C VAL A 258 23.33 -15.99 -15.63
N PRO A 259 23.36 -14.73 -16.11
CA PRO A 259 23.33 -14.47 -17.54
C PRO A 259 24.66 -14.95 -18.18
N ARG A 260 24.57 -15.46 -19.41
CA ARG A 260 25.73 -15.86 -20.20
C ARG A 260 26.63 -14.64 -20.46
N GLY A 261 27.90 -14.78 -20.11
CA GLY A 261 28.89 -13.70 -20.26
C GLY A 261 28.69 -12.51 -19.32
N GLY A 262 27.97 -12.71 -18.17
CA GLY A 262 27.75 -11.67 -17.19
C GLY A 262 27.65 -12.23 -15.76
N GLY A 263 27.27 -11.38 -14.79
CA GLY A 263 27.09 -11.78 -13.41
C GLY A 263 28.41 -12.00 -12.65
N GLU A 264 29.45 -11.20 -12.93
CA GLU A 264 30.80 -11.36 -12.39
C GLU A 264 30.85 -11.37 -10.87
N ALA A 265 30.10 -10.47 -10.20
CA ALA A 265 30.00 -10.44 -8.73
C ALA A 265 29.43 -11.74 -8.17
N ALA A 266 28.35 -12.27 -8.81
CA ALA A 266 27.76 -13.54 -8.40
C ALA A 266 28.68 -14.73 -8.65
N ARG A 267 29.42 -14.74 -9.75
CA ARG A 267 30.41 -15.80 -10.05
C ARG A 267 31.54 -15.83 -9.03
N ARG A 268 32.06 -14.66 -8.63
CA ARG A 268 33.09 -14.59 -7.57
C ARG A 268 32.57 -14.95 -6.19
N ALA A 269 31.29 -14.64 -5.93
CA ALA A 269 30.62 -15.04 -4.70
C ALA A 269 30.29 -16.54 -4.64
N TRP A 270 30.25 -17.22 -5.81
CA TRP A 270 29.88 -18.63 -5.90
C TRP A 270 31.03 -19.59 -5.56
N ARG A 271 30.69 -20.75 -4.99
CA ARG A 271 31.65 -21.78 -4.60
C ARG A 271 32.30 -22.43 -5.82
N ALA A 272 33.60 -22.52 -5.83
CA ALA A 272 34.34 -23.23 -6.90
C ALA A 272 33.89 -24.70 -7.03
N GLY A 273 33.63 -25.14 -8.25
CA GLY A 273 33.21 -26.51 -8.56
C GLY A 273 31.74 -26.86 -8.26
N ALA A 274 30.97 -25.95 -7.64
CA ALA A 274 29.54 -26.15 -7.44
C ALA A 274 28.75 -25.86 -8.74
N PRO A 275 27.53 -26.43 -8.92
CA PRO A 275 26.73 -26.29 -10.12
C PRO A 275 26.45 -24.83 -10.50
N LEU A 276 26.90 -24.43 -11.70
CA LEU A 276 26.66 -23.11 -12.29
C LEU A 276 25.94 -23.30 -13.63
N VAL A 277 24.85 -22.56 -13.84
CA VAL A 277 24.09 -22.55 -15.09
C VAL A 277 24.12 -21.15 -15.69
N GLU A 278 24.51 -21.05 -16.94
CA GLU A 278 24.54 -19.82 -17.71
C GLU A 278 23.43 -19.85 -18.75
N ILE A 279 22.64 -18.81 -18.83
CA ILE A 279 21.56 -18.73 -19.80
C ILE A 279 21.55 -17.43 -20.58
N ALA A 280 21.09 -17.50 -21.83
CA ALA A 280 20.74 -16.35 -22.65
C ALA A 280 19.53 -16.72 -23.52
N VAL A 281 18.65 -15.76 -23.76
CA VAL A 281 17.61 -15.86 -24.78
C VAL A 281 18.04 -15.05 -25.98
N GLU A 282 18.38 -15.75 -27.07
CA GLU A 282 18.88 -15.15 -28.29
C GLU A 282 17.76 -14.43 -29.08
N PRO A 283 18.13 -13.53 -30.02
CA PRO A 283 17.16 -13.02 -30.99
C PRO A 283 16.42 -14.18 -31.68
N GLY A 284 15.09 -14.05 -31.82
CA GLY A 284 14.22 -15.17 -32.29
C GLY A 284 13.78 -16.14 -31.20
N GLY A 285 14.08 -15.84 -29.94
CA GLY A 285 13.55 -16.54 -28.77
C GLY A 285 14.20 -17.89 -28.45
N LYS A 286 15.36 -18.22 -29.03
CA LYS A 286 16.07 -19.47 -28.74
C LYS A 286 16.80 -19.37 -27.41
N LEU A 287 16.67 -20.39 -26.55
CA LEU A 287 17.41 -20.50 -25.29
C LEU A 287 18.79 -21.11 -25.51
N ALA A 288 19.87 -20.38 -25.22
CA ALA A 288 21.20 -20.91 -24.99
C ALA A 288 21.35 -21.23 -23.50
N ILE A 289 21.80 -22.43 -23.17
CA ILE A 289 22.00 -22.89 -21.78
C ILE A 289 23.30 -23.69 -21.72
N GLU A 290 24.18 -23.29 -20.81
CA GLU A 290 25.45 -23.95 -20.53
C GLU A 290 25.53 -24.26 -19.05
N ALA A 291 26.07 -25.42 -18.68
CA ALA A 291 26.16 -25.85 -17.27
C ALA A 291 27.58 -26.35 -16.96
N SER A 292 28.07 -25.99 -15.78
CA SER A 292 29.34 -26.42 -15.23
C SER A 292 29.11 -26.96 -13.78
N PRO A 293 29.49 -28.22 -13.50
CA PRO A 293 30.03 -29.21 -14.46
C PRO A 293 28.98 -29.58 -15.51
N ARG A 294 29.43 -30.07 -16.66
CA ARG A 294 28.54 -30.56 -17.71
C ARG A 294 27.79 -31.80 -17.18
N PRO A 295 26.46 -31.86 -17.27
CA PRO A 295 25.69 -33.03 -16.80
C PRO A 295 26.10 -34.29 -17.56
N ALA A 296 26.31 -35.38 -16.82
CA ALA A 296 26.71 -36.68 -17.39
C ALA A 296 25.56 -37.36 -18.15
N ALA A 297 24.32 -37.12 -17.74
CA ALA A 297 23.12 -37.69 -18.34
C ALA A 297 21.94 -36.69 -18.31
N ARG A 298 20.96 -36.92 -19.15
CA ARG A 298 19.69 -36.17 -19.11
C ARG A 298 18.84 -36.72 -17.95
N ARG A 299 18.21 -35.81 -17.20
CA ARG A 299 17.28 -36.18 -16.15
C ARG A 299 16.10 -35.22 -16.18
N SER A 300 14.88 -35.74 -16.10
CA SER A 300 13.69 -34.90 -15.97
C SER A 300 13.51 -34.44 -14.53
N ALA A 301 13.14 -33.17 -14.34
CA ALA A 301 12.79 -32.61 -13.05
C ALA A 301 11.45 -33.14 -12.53
N GLY A 302 10.59 -33.66 -13.40
CA GLY A 302 9.20 -33.99 -13.08
C GLY A 302 8.34 -32.75 -12.80
N SER A 303 7.07 -32.96 -12.56
CA SER A 303 6.14 -31.87 -12.20
C SER A 303 6.19 -31.58 -10.71
N PRO A 304 6.17 -30.30 -10.30
CA PRO A 304 6.09 -29.93 -8.89
C PRO A 304 4.67 -30.17 -8.34
N GLY A 305 4.59 -30.45 -7.05
CA GLY A 305 3.33 -30.45 -6.30
C GLY A 305 2.93 -29.03 -5.84
N PRO A 306 1.67 -28.82 -5.49
CA PRO A 306 1.17 -27.53 -5.00
C PRO A 306 1.83 -27.09 -3.68
N ASP A 307 2.24 -28.06 -2.83
CA ASP A 307 2.85 -27.82 -1.53
C ASP A 307 4.39 -27.72 -1.58
N ASP A 308 5.01 -28.01 -2.73
CA ASP A 308 6.44 -27.76 -2.90
C ASP A 308 6.75 -26.25 -2.79
N VAL A 309 7.89 -25.91 -2.17
CA VAL A 309 8.37 -24.53 -2.13
C VAL A 309 8.85 -24.15 -3.52
N ALA A 310 8.20 -23.15 -4.11
CA ALA A 310 8.52 -22.67 -5.45
C ALA A 310 9.49 -21.49 -5.43
N LEU A 311 9.42 -20.67 -4.36
CA LEU A 311 10.16 -19.42 -4.29
C LEU A 311 10.58 -19.14 -2.83
N VAL A 312 11.82 -18.74 -2.63
CA VAL A 312 12.33 -18.22 -1.36
C VAL A 312 12.78 -16.79 -1.58
N LEU A 313 12.18 -15.85 -0.84
CA LEU A 313 12.55 -14.45 -0.89
C LEU A 313 12.95 -13.94 0.50
N HIS A 314 14.00 -13.12 0.52
CA HIS A 314 14.34 -12.36 1.70
C HIS A 314 13.35 -11.22 1.90
N SER A 315 12.60 -11.26 3.00
CA SER A 315 11.77 -10.12 3.39
C SER A 315 12.63 -9.13 4.17
N SER A 316 12.37 -7.84 3.96
CA SER A 316 13.04 -6.76 4.69
C SER A 316 12.54 -6.75 6.15
N GLY A 317 13.03 -7.69 6.95
CA GLY A 317 12.73 -7.77 8.37
C GLY A 317 13.24 -6.51 9.09
N THR A 318 12.42 -5.96 9.96
CA THR A 318 12.75 -4.77 10.78
C THR A 318 13.70 -5.10 11.94
N THR A 319 14.21 -6.33 12.05
CA THR A 319 14.98 -6.85 13.20
C THR A 319 16.44 -7.18 12.88
N GLY A 320 17.02 -6.61 11.84
CA GLY A 320 18.46 -6.71 11.53
C GLY A 320 18.81 -7.76 10.48
N ARG A 321 18.41 -9.02 10.61
CA ARG A 321 18.62 -10.04 9.57
C ARG A 321 17.36 -10.24 8.75
N PRO A 322 17.44 -10.26 7.39
CA PRO A 322 16.31 -10.58 6.53
C PRO A 322 15.76 -11.97 6.85
N LYS A 323 14.43 -12.09 6.90
CA LYS A 323 13.78 -13.39 7.06
C LYS A 323 13.53 -14.04 5.69
N ARG A 324 13.65 -15.35 5.59
CA ARG A 324 13.34 -16.09 4.37
C ARG A 324 11.88 -16.50 4.34
N ALA A 325 11.10 -15.89 3.46
CA ALA A 325 9.71 -16.30 3.21
C ALA A 325 9.71 -17.48 2.22
N ALA A 326 9.25 -18.64 2.66
CA ALA A 326 9.07 -19.82 1.82
C ALA A 326 7.69 -19.82 1.19
N LEU A 327 7.62 -19.59 -0.12
CA LEU A 327 6.39 -19.45 -0.89
C LEU A 327 6.14 -20.72 -1.69
N ARG A 328 5.04 -21.42 -1.38
CA ARG A 328 4.67 -22.65 -2.07
C ARG A 328 4.04 -22.35 -3.43
N HIS A 329 4.03 -23.34 -4.33
CA HIS A 329 3.36 -23.19 -5.63
C HIS A 329 1.92 -22.73 -5.49
N ARG A 330 1.14 -23.34 -4.57
CA ARG A 330 -0.26 -22.95 -4.32
C ARG A 330 -0.41 -21.50 -3.84
N ASN A 331 0.52 -20.99 -3.01
CA ASN A 331 0.47 -19.61 -2.52
C ASN A 331 0.62 -18.61 -3.68
N LEU A 332 1.63 -18.84 -4.55
CA LEU A 332 1.90 -18.01 -5.71
C LEU A 332 0.75 -18.05 -6.72
N ALA A 333 0.23 -19.26 -6.99
CA ALA A 333 -0.89 -19.44 -7.90
C ALA A 333 -2.17 -18.76 -7.40
N ALA A 334 -2.48 -18.87 -6.09
CA ALA A 334 -3.62 -18.19 -5.48
C ALA A 334 -3.48 -16.66 -5.60
N SER A 335 -2.33 -16.09 -5.23
CA SER A 335 -2.11 -14.65 -5.33
C SER A 335 -2.22 -14.14 -6.77
N ALA A 336 -1.65 -14.86 -7.74
CA ALA A 336 -1.77 -14.50 -9.16
C ALA A 336 -3.24 -14.45 -9.61
N ARG A 337 -4.05 -15.44 -9.22
CA ARG A 337 -5.50 -15.47 -9.53
C ARG A 337 -6.28 -14.40 -8.81
N HIS A 338 -5.92 -14.03 -7.58
CA HIS A 338 -6.53 -12.90 -6.88
C HIS A 338 -6.34 -11.60 -7.66
N VAL A 339 -5.15 -11.37 -8.22
CA VAL A 339 -4.88 -10.20 -9.08
C VAL A 339 -5.74 -10.26 -10.35
N VAL A 340 -5.82 -11.43 -11.01
CA VAL A 340 -6.68 -11.63 -12.18
C VAL A 340 -8.14 -11.29 -11.87
N ALA A 341 -8.68 -11.82 -10.78
CA ALA A 341 -10.06 -11.56 -10.36
C ALA A 341 -10.31 -10.09 -9.99
N THR A 342 -9.34 -9.44 -9.31
CA THR A 342 -9.45 -8.04 -8.90
C THR A 342 -9.63 -7.10 -10.09
N TYR A 343 -8.89 -7.34 -11.18
CA TYR A 343 -8.83 -6.41 -12.32
C TYR A 343 -9.50 -6.95 -13.58
N GLY A 344 -10.15 -8.12 -13.48
CA GLY A 344 -10.76 -8.77 -14.64
C GLY A 344 -9.75 -8.97 -15.77
N LEU A 345 -8.53 -9.44 -15.44
CA LEU A 345 -7.50 -9.69 -16.45
C LEU A 345 -7.89 -10.87 -17.34
N SER A 346 -7.53 -10.78 -18.61
CA SER A 346 -7.84 -11.76 -19.64
C SER A 346 -6.63 -11.97 -20.57
N SER A 347 -6.77 -12.89 -21.53
CA SER A 347 -5.76 -13.10 -22.57
C SER A 347 -5.60 -11.93 -23.54
N LEU A 348 -6.46 -10.92 -23.47
CA LEU A 348 -6.34 -9.67 -24.23
C LEU A 348 -5.49 -8.62 -23.53
N ASP A 349 -5.12 -8.86 -22.27
CA ASP A 349 -4.36 -7.91 -21.50
C ASP A 349 -2.86 -8.04 -21.74
N THR A 350 -2.21 -6.90 -21.88
CA THR A 350 -0.77 -6.77 -21.95
C THR A 350 -0.30 -5.95 -20.76
N ALA A 351 0.51 -6.56 -19.89
CA ALA A 351 1.10 -5.88 -18.74
C ALA A 351 2.45 -5.27 -19.08
N LEU A 352 2.74 -4.07 -18.60
CA LEU A 352 4.10 -3.52 -18.60
C LEU A 352 4.71 -3.69 -17.20
N CYS A 353 5.69 -4.59 -17.08
CA CYS A 353 6.41 -4.86 -15.84
C CYS A 353 7.66 -3.99 -15.72
N VAL A 354 7.54 -2.87 -15.00
CA VAL A 354 8.67 -1.98 -14.70
C VAL A 354 9.33 -2.30 -13.36
N MET A 355 8.75 -3.24 -12.61
CA MET A 355 9.27 -3.68 -11.31
C MET A 355 10.30 -4.81 -11.46
N PRO A 356 11.28 -4.90 -10.53
CA PRO A 356 12.26 -5.99 -10.56
C PRO A 356 11.62 -7.37 -10.40
N LEU A 357 12.10 -8.35 -11.18
CA LEU A 357 11.63 -9.75 -11.12
C LEU A 357 12.22 -10.55 -9.94
N PHE A 358 13.25 -10.04 -9.29
CA PHE A 358 13.73 -10.61 -8.01
C PHE A 358 12.86 -10.17 -6.81
N HIS A 359 11.79 -9.41 -7.05
CA HIS A 359 10.86 -8.94 -6.02
C HIS A 359 9.44 -9.42 -6.33
N ILE A 360 8.69 -9.76 -5.27
CA ILE A 360 7.34 -10.31 -5.35
C ILE A 360 6.37 -9.45 -6.17
N HIS A 361 6.53 -8.12 -6.18
CA HIS A 361 5.68 -7.19 -6.93
C HIS A 361 5.81 -7.39 -8.44
N GLY A 362 7.05 -7.42 -8.97
CA GLY A 362 7.29 -7.64 -10.40
C GLY A 362 6.99 -9.08 -10.81
N LEU A 363 7.43 -10.03 -9.98
CA LEU A 363 7.31 -11.46 -10.30
C LEU A 363 5.86 -11.95 -10.22
N VAL A 364 5.19 -11.76 -9.10
CA VAL A 364 3.83 -12.29 -8.87
C VAL A 364 2.77 -11.26 -9.22
N GLY A 365 2.87 -10.06 -8.67
CA GLY A 365 1.86 -9.01 -8.84
C GLY A 365 1.69 -8.51 -10.28
N CYS A 366 2.70 -8.71 -11.14
CA CYS A 366 2.65 -8.39 -12.55
C CYS A 366 2.77 -9.63 -13.44
N THR A 367 3.91 -10.33 -13.37
CA THR A 367 4.27 -11.36 -14.37
C THR A 367 3.41 -12.63 -14.23
N LEU A 368 3.37 -13.26 -13.05
CA LEU A 368 2.58 -14.49 -12.86
C LEU A 368 1.08 -14.24 -12.99
N SER A 369 0.58 -13.08 -12.54
CA SER A 369 -0.83 -12.72 -12.71
C SER A 369 -1.22 -12.56 -14.19
N THR A 370 -0.32 -11.98 -15.00
CA THR A 370 -0.52 -11.90 -16.44
C THR A 370 -0.52 -13.28 -17.08
N PHE A 371 0.38 -14.17 -16.70
CA PHE A 371 0.37 -15.55 -17.20
C PHE A 371 -0.89 -16.31 -16.78
N ALA A 372 -1.36 -16.12 -15.55
CA ALA A 372 -2.59 -16.73 -15.06
C ALA A 372 -3.84 -16.30 -15.85
N SER A 373 -3.82 -15.13 -16.50
CA SER A 373 -4.88 -14.65 -17.38
C SER A 373 -4.70 -15.07 -18.84
N GLY A 374 -3.55 -15.67 -19.20
CA GLY A 374 -3.19 -15.98 -20.59
C GLY A 374 -2.73 -14.76 -21.40
N GLY A 375 -2.48 -13.62 -20.74
CA GLY A 375 -2.05 -12.36 -21.33
C GLY A 375 -0.55 -12.29 -21.67
N THR A 376 -0.10 -11.15 -22.14
CA THR A 376 1.29 -10.88 -22.53
C THR A 376 1.96 -9.96 -21.50
N VAL A 377 3.20 -10.24 -21.10
CA VAL A 377 3.98 -9.33 -20.26
C VAL A 377 5.12 -8.69 -21.04
N VAL A 378 5.18 -7.37 -21.04
CA VAL A 378 6.28 -6.57 -21.58
C VAL A 378 7.26 -6.31 -20.44
N ILE A 379 8.52 -6.77 -20.57
CA ILE A 379 9.54 -6.66 -19.52
C ILE A 379 10.77 -5.97 -20.09
N PRO A 380 10.92 -4.64 -19.90
CA PRO A 380 12.15 -3.96 -20.27
C PRO A 380 13.32 -4.44 -19.38
N ASN A 381 14.50 -4.61 -19.97
CA ASN A 381 15.72 -5.02 -19.23
C ASN A 381 16.05 -4.07 -18.07
N ARG A 382 15.70 -2.79 -18.21
CA ARG A 382 15.82 -1.77 -17.18
C ARG A 382 14.71 -0.74 -17.34
N PHE A 383 14.12 -0.32 -16.23
CA PHE A 383 13.20 0.82 -16.24
C PHE A 383 13.93 2.10 -16.63
N ASN A 384 13.39 2.79 -17.64
CA ASN A 384 13.87 4.10 -18.08
C ASN A 384 12.66 5.05 -18.21
N PRO A 385 12.53 6.06 -17.35
CA PRO A 385 11.40 6.97 -17.40
C PRO A 385 11.34 7.79 -18.69
N VAL A 386 12.48 8.05 -19.34
CA VAL A 386 12.53 8.76 -20.63
C VAL A 386 11.97 7.89 -21.76
N GLY A 387 12.29 6.59 -21.76
CA GLY A 387 11.83 5.62 -22.77
C GLY A 387 10.39 5.13 -22.55
N PHE A 388 9.75 5.47 -21.43
CA PHE A 388 8.44 4.93 -21.05
C PHE A 388 7.36 5.17 -22.11
N ARG A 389 7.26 6.39 -22.68
CA ARG A 389 6.32 6.70 -23.76
C ARG A 389 6.53 5.87 -25.02
N ARG A 390 7.80 5.64 -25.40
CA ARG A 390 8.13 4.81 -26.56
C ARG A 390 7.61 3.38 -26.36
N ILE A 391 7.76 2.83 -25.15
CA ILE A 391 7.24 1.50 -24.82
C ILE A 391 5.71 1.49 -24.86
N LEU A 392 5.03 2.50 -24.29
CA LEU A 392 3.57 2.60 -24.36
C LEU A 392 3.06 2.64 -25.80
N ALA A 393 3.71 3.43 -26.67
CA ALA A 393 3.30 3.55 -28.07
C ALA A 393 3.58 2.27 -28.89
N ALA A 394 4.72 1.63 -28.69
CA ALA A 394 5.15 0.46 -29.45
C ALA A 394 4.49 -0.83 -28.98
N GLN A 395 4.39 -1.05 -27.66
CA GLN A 395 3.93 -2.32 -27.07
C GLN A 395 2.46 -2.28 -26.65
N LYS A 396 1.84 -1.10 -26.61
CA LYS A 396 0.43 -0.87 -26.29
C LYS A 396 -0.06 -1.66 -25.06
N PRO A 397 0.63 -1.57 -23.89
CA PRO A 397 0.18 -2.28 -22.71
C PRO A 397 -1.19 -1.79 -22.25
N THR A 398 -2.02 -2.71 -21.74
CA THR A 398 -3.36 -2.40 -21.21
C THR A 398 -3.31 -1.99 -19.73
N TRP A 399 -2.24 -2.29 -19.04
CA TRP A 399 -2.00 -1.87 -17.67
C TRP A 399 -0.52 -1.91 -17.30
N TYR A 400 -0.17 -1.19 -16.26
CA TYR A 400 1.12 -1.35 -15.60
C TYR A 400 1.00 -1.20 -14.09
N THR A 401 2.00 -1.73 -13.37
CA THR A 401 2.08 -1.61 -11.91
C THR A 401 3.46 -1.12 -11.51
N ALA A 402 3.49 -0.21 -10.52
CA ALA A 402 4.74 0.34 -10.03
C ALA A 402 4.63 0.78 -8.55
N VAL A 403 5.78 1.14 -7.98
CA VAL A 403 5.84 1.84 -6.69
C VAL A 403 5.68 3.36 -6.90
N PRO A 404 5.25 4.12 -5.88
CA PRO A 404 5.03 5.56 -5.99
C PRO A 404 6.21 6.35 -6.56
N THR A 405 7.44 5.98 -6.22
CA THR A 405 8.65 6.65 -6.74
C THR A 405 8.81 6.51 -8.26
N ILE A 406 8.45 5.36 -8.82
CA ILE A 406 8.44 5.15 -10.28
C ILE A 406 7.34 6.00 -10.92
N HIS A 407 6.15 6.05 -10.32
CA HIS A 407 5.05 6.91 -10.78
C HIS A 407 5.46 8.39 -10.81
N GLN A 408 6.12 8.87 -9.77
CA GLN A 408 6.66 10.24 -9.72
C GLN A 408 7.69 10.52 -10.81
N LEU A 409 8.61 9.57 -11.08
CA LEU A 409 9.58 9.69 -12.18
C LEU A 409 8.91 9.74 -13.55
N ILE A 410 7.83 8.97 -13.73
CA ILE A 410 7.01 9.01 -14.96
C ILE A 410 6.34 10.38 -15.10
N LEU A 411 5.65 10.87 -14.06
CA LEU A 411 4.97 12.16 -14.07
C LEU A 411 5.94 13.34 -14.31
N ALA A 412 7.12 13.31 -13.70
CA ALA A 412 8.13 14.35 -13.89
C ALA A 412 8.58 14.50 -15.36
N ARG A 413 8.40 13.46 -16.19
CA ARG A 413 8.81 13.41 -17.60
C ARG A 413 7.65 13.51 -18.58
N HIS A 414 6.41 13.40 -18.11
CA HIS A 414 5.20 13.35 -18.94
C HIS A 414 4.18 14.37 -18.45
N ARG A 415 4.42 15.65 -18.77
CA ARG A 415 3.47 16.73 -18.51
C ARG A 415 2.48 16.86 -19.68
N GLY A 416 1.21 16.94 -19.38
CA GLY A 416 0.11 17.13 -20.33
C GLY A 416 -0.72 15.89 -20.58
N ALA A 417 -2.01 16.06 -20.90
CA ALA A 417 -2.95 15.00 -21.18
C ALA A 417 -2.49 14.14 -22.37
N HIS A 418 -2.49 12.84 -22.19
CA HIS A 418 -2.16 11.90 -23.24
C HIS A 418 -3.45 11.21 -23.73
N SER A 419 -4.12 11.83 -24.71
CA SER A 419 -5.15 11.14 -25.48
C SER A 419 -4.51 9.99 -26.26
N GLY A 420 -5.09 8.79 -26.19
CA GLY A 420 -4.70 7.64 -27.01
C GLY A 420 -3.77 6.62 -26.37
N THR A 421 -3.74 6.49 -25.03
CA THR A 421 -3.07 5.35 -24.40
C THR A 421 -3.92 4.07 -24.53
N SER A 422 -3.28 2.92 -24.62
CA SER A 422 -3.93 1.61 -24.56
C SER A 422 -4.25 1.17 -23.12
N LEU A 423 -3.81 1.93 -22.13
CA LEU A 423 -4.00 1.58 -20.73
C LEU A 423 -5.48 1.56 -20.35
N ARG A 424 -5.88 0.56 -19.60
CA ARG A 424 -7.18 0.42 -18.93
C ARG A 424 -7.13 0.96 -17.50
N PHE A 425 -6.00 0.76 -16.84
CA PHE A 425 -5.74 1.23 -15.48
C PHE A 425 -4.25 1.25 -15.16
N ILE A 426 -3.92 1.96 -14.08
CA ILE A 426 -2.60 1.99 -13.44
C ILE A 426 -2.75 1.40 -12.04
N ARG A 427 -1.76 0.62 -11.59
CA ARG A 427 -1.75 0.04 -10.25
C ARG A 427 -0.54 0.54 -9.47
N SER A 428 -0.77 1.04 -8.26
CA SER A 428 0.27 1.43 -7.33
C SER A 428 0.28 0.51 -6.11
N ALA A 429 1.43 -0.02 -5.74
CA ALA A 429 1.56 -0.89 -4.58
C ALA A 429 2.93 -0.75 -3.88
N SER A 430 3.09 -1.45 -2.76
CA SER A 430 4.32 -1.58 -1.97
C SER A 430 4.68 -0.39 -1.09
N SER A 431 4.12 0.78 -1.30
CA SER A 431 4.23 1.97 -0.47
C SER A 431 2.96 2.80 -0.62
N LYS A 432 2.70 3.71 0.32
CA LYS A 432 1.58 4.64 0.24
C LYS A 432 1.72 5.53 -0.99
N LEU A 433 0.65 5.65 -1.77
CA LEU A 433 0.55 6.59 -2.88
C LEU A 433 0.00 7.91 -2.37
N HIS A 434 0.72 9.01 -2.63
CA HIS A 434 0.23 10.34 -2.30
C HIS A 434 -0.85 10.77 -3.27
N GLU A 435 -1.90 11.41 -2.77
CA GLU A 435 -3.07 11.83 -3.54
C GLU A 435 -2.69 12.67 -4.77
N ALA A 436 -1.76 13.62 -4.62
CA ALA A 436 -1.27 14.43 -5.73
C ALA A 436 -0.63 13.58 -6.85
N THR A 437 0.03 12.48 -6.51
CA THR A 437 0.60 11.55 -7.50
C THR A 437 -0.51 10.73 -8.16
N LEU A 438 -1.50 10.28 -7.39
CA LEU A 438 -2.66 9.55 -7.92
C LEU A 438 -3.42 10.41 -8.94
N LEU A 439 -3.82 11.63 -8.55
CA LEU A 439 -4.54 12.56 -9.41
C LEU A 439 -3.74 12.94 -10.65
N GLY A 440 -2.43 13.19 -10.50
CA GLY A 440 -1.54 13.48 -11.63
C GLY A 440 -1.44 12.33 -12.64
N LEU A 441 -1.47 11.07 -12.18
CA LEU A 441 -1.50 9.90 -13.06
C LEU A 441 -2.83 9.79 -13.81
N GLU A 442 -3.95 9.96 -13.10
CA GLU A 442 -5.28 9.90 -13.72
C GLU A 442 -5.47 11.04 -14.74
N GLU A 443 -5.02 12.26 -14.43
CA GLU A 443 -5.04 13.39 -15.36
C GLU A 443 -4.15 13.13 -16.58
N THR A 444 -2.91 12.63 -16.36
CA THR A 444 -1.94 12.41 -17.43
C THR A 444 -2.35 11.29 -18.39
N PHE A 445 -2.92 10.20 -17.90
CA PHE A 445 -3.20 9.02 -18.71
C PHE A 445 -4.70 8.80 -19.02
N GLY A 446 -5.60 9.52 -18.34
CA GLY A 446 -7.05 9.40 -18.54
C GLY A 446 -7.63 8.05 -18.09
N VAL A 447 -6.96 7.35 -17.17
CA VAL A 447 -7.37 6.04 -16.69
C VAL A 447 -7.28 5.95 -15.17
N PRO A 448 -8.08 5.10 -14.50
CA PRO A 448 -8.05 4.99 -13.05
C PRO A 448 -6.70 4.49 -12.54
N CYS A 449 -6.22 5.11 -11.45
CA CYS A 449 -5.07 4.65 -10.67
C CYS A 449 -5.56 3.96 -9.40
N LEU A 450 -5.15 2.70 -9.19
CA LEU A 450 -5.64 1.83 -8.14
C LEU A 450 -4.57 1.58 -7.10
N GLU A 451 -4.86 1.93 -5.85
CA GLU A 451 -3.99 1.58 -4.72
C GLU A 451 -4.22 0.13 -4.32
N ALA A 452 -3.12 -0.57 -4.06
CA ALA A 452 -3.11 -1.95 -3.60
C ALA A 452 -2.09 -2.16 -2.47
N TYR A 453 -2.41 -3.10 -1.59
CA TYR A 453 -1.57 -3.51 -0.47
C TYR A 453 -1.13 -4.95 -0.63
N GLY A 454 0.12 -5.20 -0.28
CA GLY A 454 0.68 -6.53 -0.32
C GLY A 454 2.06 -6.61 0.32
N MET A 455 2.48 -7.84 0.58
CA MET A 455 3.78 -8.16 1.18
C MET A 455 4.29 -9.50 0.66
N THR A 456 5.56 -9.78 0.91
CA THR A 456 6.21 -11.03 0.49
C THR A 456 5.50 -12.23 1.10
N GLU A 457 5.18 -12.16 2.38
CA GLU A 457 4.54 -13.23 3.16
C GLU A 457 3.09 -13.55 2.72
N ALA A 458 2.48 -12.66 1.94
CA ALA A 458 1.18 -12.90 1.29
C ALA A 458 1.31 -13.20 -0.20
N SER A 459 2.47 -13.64 -0.69
CA SER A 459 2.73 -13.87 -2.12
C SER A 459 2.34 -12.69 -3.00
N HIS A 460 2.36 -11.50 -2.48
CA HIS A 460 2.08 -10.17 -2.97
C HIS A 460 0.74 -9.60 -2.51
N GLN A 461 -0.44 -9.95 -3.13
CA GLN A 461 -1.68 -9.19 -2.96
C GLN A 461 -2.47 -9.57 -1.72
N ILE A 462 -2.79 -8.57 -0.89
CA ILE A 462 -3.70 -8.65 0.27
C ILE A 462 -5.00 -7.92 -0.05
N ALA A 463 -4.91 -6.65 -0.43
CA ALA A 463 -6.06 -5.80 -0.72
C ALA A 463 -5.82 -4.93 -1.96
N SER A 464 -6.89 -4.49 -2.59
CA SER A 464 -6.86 -3.52 -3.67
C SER A 464 -8.16 -2.75 -3.79
N ASN A 465 -8.07 -1.49 -4.20
CA ASN A 465 -9.21 -0.77 -4.74
C ASN A 465 -9.68 -1.46 -6.04
N PRO A 466 -10.99 -1.57 -6.26
CA PRO A 466 -11.56 -2.21 -7.45
C PRO A 466 -11.48 -1.29 -8.67
N LEU A 467 -11.65 -1.89 -9.86
CA LEU A 467 -11.90 -1.13 -11.08
C LEU A 467 -13.30 -0.50 -11.07
N PRO A 468 -13.48 0.68 -11.70
CA PRO A 468 -14.83 1.19 -11.99
C PRO A 468 -15.67 0.18 -12.77
N PRO A 469 -17.02 0.12 -12.57
CA PRO A 469 -17.84 1.10 -11.84
C PRO A 469 -17.88 0.90 -10.32
N ALA A 470 -17.18 -0.08 -9.75
CA ALA A 470 -17.12 -0.24 -8.30
C ALA A 470 -16.39 0.95 -7.63
N SER A 471 -16.84 1.31 -6.42
CA SER A 471 -16.33 2.48 -5.71
C SER A 471 -14.88 2.29 -5.28
N ARG A 472 -14.06 3.30 -5.54
CA ARG A 472 -12.70 3.44 -5.00
C ARG A 472 -12.74 4.39 -3.81
N VAL A 473 -12.00 4.08 -2.77
CA VAL A 473 -11.91 4.93 -1.56
C VAL A 473 -10.50 5.50 -1.49
N SER A 474 -10.39 6.81 -1.67
CA SER A 474 -9.11 7.53 -1.56
C SER A 474 -8.49 7.36 -0.17
N GLY A 475 -7.19 7.10 -0.10
CA GLY A 475 -6.47 6.83 1.14
C GLY A 475 -6.68 5.43 1.72
N SER A 476 -7.55 4.60 1.11
CA SER A 476 -7.68 3.19 1.41
C SER A 476 -6.91 2.36 0.39
N VAL A 477 -6.35 1.26 0.84
CA VAL A 477 -5.73 0.25 -0.05
C VAL A 477 -6.75 -0.76 -0.60
N GLY A 478 -8.05 -0.48 -0.43
CA GLY A 478 -9.14 -1.29 -0.96
C GLY A 478 -9.56 -2.45 -0.04
N ARG A 479 -10.15 -3.48 -0.63
CA ARG A 479 -10.69 -4.66 0.06
C ARG A 479 -9.87 -5.90 -0.23
N GLY A 480 -9.92 -6.87 0.67
CA GLY A 480 -9.34 -8.20 0.45
C GLY A 480 -10.03 -8.93 -0.71
N VAL A 481 -9.24 -9.58 -1.56
CA VAL A 481 -9.75 -10.44 -2.64
C VAL A 481 -9.11 -11.82 -2.49
N GLY A 482 -9.90 -12.80 -2.08
CA GLY A 482 -9.42 -14.14 -1.76
C GLY A 482 -8.57 -14.22 -0.48
N VAL A 483 -8.47 -13.12 0.27
CA VAL A 483 -7.74 -12.97 1.54
C VAL A 483 -8.70 -12.45 2.59
N ARG A 484 -8.75 -13.08 3.74
CA ARG A 484 -9.44 -12.54 4.91
C ARG A 484 -8.53 -11.52 5.58
N ILE A 485 -9.07 -10.35 5.89
CA ILE A 485 -8.37 -9.29 6.61
C ILE A 485 -9.10 -9.05 7.92
N GLY A 486 -8.36 -9.01 9.01
CA GLY A 486 -8.82 -8.62 10.32
C GLY A 486 -7.97 -7.50 10.89
N VAL A 487 -8.44 -6.90 11.97
CA VAL A 487 -7.67 -5.97 12.80
C VAL A 487 -7.61 -6.55 14.20
N MET A 488 -6.44 -6.60 14.81
CA MET A 488 -6.20 -7.33 16.06
C MET A 488 -5.49 -6.42 17.09
N ASP A 489 -5.83 -6.60 18.35
CA ASP A 489 -5.16 -5.93 19.45
C ASP A 489 -3.84 -6.63 19.86
N GLU A 490 -3.19 -6.08 20.88
CA GLU A 490 -1.96 -6.65 21.44
C GLU A 490 -2.21 -7.99 22.16
N GLN A 491 -3.45 -8.25 22.63
CA GLN A 491 -3.86 -9.48 23.31
C GLN A 491 -4.27 -10.60 22.33
N GLY A 492 -4.26 -10.32 21.02
CA GLY A 492 -4.59 -11.31 19.99
C GLY A 492 -6.09 -11.46 19.73
N GLN A 493 -6.92 -10.48 20.17
CA GLN A 493 -8.35 -10.45 19.90
C GLN A 493 -8.65 -9.63 18.64
N LEU A 494 -9.58 -10.12 17.81
CA LEU A 494 -10.06 -9.37 16.66
C LEU A 494 -10.91 -8.19 17.12
N LEU A 495 -10.60 -7.02 16.58
CA LEU A 495 -11.29 -5.78 16.84
C LEU A 495 -12.51 -5.60 15.93
N THR A 496 -13.47 -4.80 16.40
CA THR A 496 -14.65 -4.45 15.61
C THR A 496 -14.33 -3.46 14.48
N VAL A 497 -15.20 -3.38 13.49
CA VAL A 497 -15.13 -2.43 12.39
C VAL A 497 -14.93 -0.99 12.89
N GLY A 498 -13.99 -0.27 12.30
CA GLY A 498 -13.63 1.10 12.65
C GLY A 498 -12.58 1.22 13.76
N ALA A 499 -12.31 0.16 14.51
CA ALA A 499 -11.24 0.17 15.50
C ALA A 499 -9.86 0.02 14.81
N SER A 500 -8.86 0.77 15.33
CA SER A 500 -7.48 0.72 14.84
C SER A 500 -6.67 -0.29 15.64
N GLY A 501 -5.92 -1.14 14.95
CA GLY A 501 -5.04 -2.14 15.54
C GLY A 501 -4.08 -2.71 14.50
N GLU A 502 -3.44 -3.84 14.80
CA GLU A 502 -2.59 -4.52 13.84
C GLU A 502 -3.43 -5.22 12.77
N VAL A 503 -3.08 -4.98 11.51
CA VAL A 503 -3.68 -5.70 10.38
C VAL A 503 -3.22 -7.15 10.40
N VAL A 504 -4.16 -8.09 10.38
CA VAL A 504 -3.90 -9.52 10.33
C VAL A 504 -4.58 -10.14 9.12
N ILE A 505 -3.96 -11.18 8.55
CA ILE A 505 -4.43 -11.78 7.31
C ILE A 505 -4.48 -13.30 7.40
N GLN A 506 -5.40 -13.89 6.65
CA GLN A 506 -5.52 -15.33 6.47
C GLN A 506 -6.00 -15.63 5.04
N GLY A 507 -5.34 -16.54 4.35
CA GLY A 507 -5.72 -16.90 2.97
C GLY A 507 -4.75 -17.89 2.33
N PRO A 508 -5.15 -18.46 1.19
CA PRO A 508 -4.35 -19.47 0.47
C PRO A 508 -3.03 -18.93 -0.09
N ASN A 509 -2.90 -17.62 -0.23
CA ASN A 509 -1.70 -16.93 -0.69
C ASN A 509 -0.73 -16.55 0.44
N VAL A 510 -1.12 -16.74 1.71
CA VAL A 510 -0.26 -16.45 2.88
C VAL A 510 0.67 -17.63 3.13
N ILE A 511 1.92 -17.36 3.52
CA ILE A 511 2.88 -18.41 3.88
C ILE A 511 2.39 -19.21 5.08
N ASP A 512 2.84 -20.47 5.17
CA ASP A 512 2.59 -21.30 6.34
C ASP A 512 3.62 -21.04 7.47
N GLY A 513 4.75 -20.43 7.14
CA GLY A 513 5.85 -20.10 8.03
C GLY A 513 7.06 -19.58 7.27
N TYR A 514 8.05 -19.08 8.00
CA TYR A 514 9.35 -18.69 7.46
C TYR A 514 10.25 -19.94 7.32
N ASP A 515 11.18 -19.89 6.36
CA ASP A 515 12.12 -20.97 6.11
C ASP A 515 13.12 -21.11 7.27
N ASP A 516 13.09 -22.25 7.94
CA ASP A 516 13.94 -22.60 9.09
C ASP A 516 13.98 -21.53 10.20
N ASN A 517 12.82 -20.92 10.54
CA ASN A 517 12.76 -19.88 11.56
C ASN A 517 11.52 -19.96 12.48
N PRO A 518 11.45 -20.99 13.35
CA PRO A 518 10.30 -21.21 14.23
C PRO A 518 10.06 -20.06 15.24
N GLU A 519 11.11 -19.33 15.64
CA GLU A 519 10.95 -18.15 16.49
C GLU A 519 10.24 -17.01 15.77
N ALA A 520 10.52 -16.82 14.47
CA ALA A 520 9.81 -15.84 13.67
C ALA A 520 8.35 -16.25 13.47
N ASP A 521 8.08 -17.54 13.30
CA ASP A 521 6.71 -18.06 13.16
C ASP A 521 5.91 -17.85 14.43
N ALA A 522 6.45 -18.19 15.59
CA ALA A 522 5.78 -18.00 16.89
C ALA A 522 5.38 -16.52 17.13
N ARG A 523 6.15 -15.57 16.60
CA ARG A 523 5.87 -14.13 16.71
C ARG A 523 4.96 -13.59 15.61
N SER A 524 4.88 -14.29 14.46
CA SER A 524 4.17 -13.80 13.29
C SER A 524 2.78 -14.41 13.11
N PHE A 525 2.42 -15.44 13.87
CA PHE A 525 1.11 -16.07 13.83
C PHE A 525 0.40 -15.98 15.18
N THR A 526 -0.89 -15.65 15.17
CA THR A 526 -1.76 -15.64 16.35
C THR A 526 -3.13 -16.19 15.96
N ASN A 527 -3.56 -17.28 16.58
CA ASN A 527 -4.87 -17.92 16.34
C ASN A 527 -5.13 -18.23 14.84
N GLY A 528 -4.10 -18.64 14.09
CA GLY A 528 -4.18 -18.93 12.64
C GLY A 528 -4.17 -17.69 11.74
N TRP A 529 -4.00 -16.50 12.29
CA TRP A 529 -3.83 -15.26 11.55
C TRP A 529 -2.35 -14.88 11.47
N PHE A 530 -1.90 -14.47 10.29
CA PHE A 530 -0.57 -13.88 10.10
C PHE A 530 -0.60 -12.39 10.48
N ARG A 531 0.32 -11.96 11.33
CA ARG A 531 0.49 -10.58 11.81
C ARG A 531 1.39 -9.82 10.84
N THR A 532 0.85 -8.79 10.22
CA THR A 532 1.58 -8.05 9.15
C THR A 532 2.61 -7.06 9.69
N GLY A 533 2.48 -6.65 10.93
CA GLY A 533 3.24 -5.55 11.52
C GLY A 533 2.81 -4.16 11.03
N ASP A 534 1.74 -4.08 10.24
CA ASP A 534 1.16 -2.83 9.77
C ASP A 534 -0.07 -2.49 10.62
N GLN A 535 -0.24 -1.22 10.99
CA GLN A 535 -1.41 -0.72 11.71
C GLN A 535 -2.45 -0.20 10.73
N GLY A 536 -3.72 -0.50 10.98
CA GLY A 536 -4.82 -0.04 10.14
C GLY A 536 -6.18 -0.24 10.77
N PHE A 537 -7.23 0.04 10.01
CA PHE A 537 -8.62 -0.21 10.37
C PHE A 537 -9.44 -0.57 9.13
N LEU A 538 -10.52 -1.32 9.35
CA LEU A 538 -11.51 -1.65 8.32
C LEU A 538 -12.72 -0.74 8.50
N ASP A 539 -13.26 -0.21 7.41
CA ASP A 539 -14.56 0.44 7.43
C ASP A 539 -15.71 -0.57 7.31
N SER A 540 -16.96 -0.09 7.42
CA SER A 540 -18.16 -0.93 7.35
C SER A 540 -18.39 -1.59 5.99
N ALA A 541 -17.75 -1.10 4.93
CA ALA A 541 -17.76 -1.68 3.59
C ALA A 541 -16.57 -2.62 3.34
N GLY A 542 -15.71 -2.86 4.35
CA GLY A 542 -14.54 -3.72 4.28
C GLY A 542 -13.32 -3.11 3.59
N TYR A 543 -13.28 -1.78 3.40
CA TYR A 543 -12.09 -1.12 2.89
C TYR A 543 -11.05 -0.96 4.00
N LEU A 544 -9.83 -1.37 3.71
CA LEU A 544 -8.69 -1.26 4.62
C LEU A 544 -8.00 0.09 4.43
N THR A 545 -7.84 0.83 5.51
CA THR A 545 -6.98 2.02 5.58
C THR A 545 -5.76 1.70 6.44
N LEU A 546 -4.56 1.88 5.88
CA LEU A 546 -3.30 1.72 6.61
C LEU A 546 -2.92 3.03 7.29
N VAL A 547 -2.56 2.92 8.57
CA VAL A 547 -2.09 4.06 9.39
C VAL A 547 -0.56 4.16 9.33
N GLY A 548 0.14 3.02 9.40
CA GLY A 548 1.61 2.97 9.36
C GLY A 548 2.15 1.61 9.77
N ARG A 549 3.47 1.50 9.87
CA ARG A 549 4.13 0.32 10.43
C ARG A 549 4.26 0.45 11.93
N LEU A 550 3.88 -0.58 12.68
CA LEU A 550 3.97 -0.58 14.15
C LEU A 550 5.37 -0.24 14.65
N LYS A 551 6.41 -0.74 13.99
CA LYS A 551 7.82 -0.49 14.35
C LYS A 551 8.38 0.85 13.88
N GLU A 552 7.67 1.56 13.01
CA GLU A 552 8.03 2.89 12.52
C GLU A 552 7.23 3.99 13.24
N MET A 553 6.24 3.61 14.05
CA MET A 553 5.48 4.57 14.85
C MET A 553 6.41 5.26 15.85
N ILE A 554 6.39 6.58 15.83
CA ILE A 554 7.19 7.41 16.75
C ILE A 554 6.43 7.51 18.07
N ASN A 555 7.09 7.13 19.17
CA ASN A 555 6.48 7.15 20.49
C ASN A 555 6.97 8.36 21.29
N ARG A 556 6.24 9.47 21.17
CA ARG A 556 6.55 10.71 21.91
C ARG A 556 5.71 10.82 23.16
N ALA A 557 6.31 10.61 24.33
CA ALA A 557 5.63 10.68 25.64
C ALA A 557 4.35 9.83 25.73
N GLY A 558 4.33 8.66 25.09
CA GLY A 558 3.16 7.78 25.04
C GLY A 558 2.21 8.01 23.84
N GLU A 559 2.33 9.14 23.15
CA GLU A 559 1.59 9.39 21.91
C GLU A 559 2.25 8.65 20.74
N LYS A 560 1.47 7.80 20.06
CA LYS A 560 1.94 7.06 18.87
C LYS A 560 1.67 7.89 17.61
N ILE A 561 2.74 8.41 17.01
CA ILE A 561 2.68 9.27 15.83
C ILE A 561 3.02 8.45 14.58
N ALA A 562 2.14 8.49 13.58
CA ALA A 562 2.38 7.86 12.30
C ALA A 562 3.28 8.77 11.43
N PRO A 563 4.49 8.35 11.04
CA PRO A 563 5.39 9.19 10.25
C PRO A 563 4.77 9.66 8.92
N HIS A 564 3.96 8.81 8.29
CA HIS A 564 3.32 9.15 7.02
C HIS A 564 2.39 10.36 7.09
N GLU A 565 1.79 10.64 8.24
CA GLU A 565 0.94 11.82 8.43
C GLU A 565 1.76 13.12 8.31
N ILE A 566 2.99 13.08 8.79
CA ILE A 566 3.93 14.19 8.73
C ILE A 566 4.49 14.34 7.31
N ASP A 567 4.83 13.21 6.68
CA ASP A 567 5.27 13.18 5.28
C ASP A 567 4.21 13.81 4.37
N ASP A 568 2.93 13.42 4.55
CA ASP A 568 1.80 13.97 3.80
C ASP A 568 1.62 15.47 3.99
N ALA A 569 1.80 15.95 5.23
CA ALA A 569 1.73 17.39 5.50
C ALA A 569 2.86 18.15 4.80
N LEU A 570 4.09 17.66 4.88
CA LEU A 570 5.25 18.27 4.20
C LEU A 570 5.09 18.27 2.67
N LEU A 571 4.59 17.18 2.09
CA LEU A 571 4.38 17.04 0.64
C LEU A 571 3.28 17.94 0.07
N LYS A 572 2.38 18.48 0.90
CA LYS A 572 1.42 19.52 0.49
C LYS A 572 2.08 20.87 0.20
N HIS A 573 3.28 21.11 0.74
CA HIS A 573 4.00 22.34 0.44
C HIS A 573 4.54 22.34 -1.01
N PRO A 574 4.27 23.37 -1.82
CA PRO A 574 4.59 23.38 -3.25
C PRO A 574 6.10 23.23 -3.57
N ALA A 575 6.97 23.65 -2.68
CA ALA A 575 8.41 23.53 -2.85
C ALA A 575 8.98 22.15 -2.48
N VAL A 576 8.19 21.22 -1.90
CA VAL A 576 8.65 19.91 -1.45
C VAL A 576 8.46 18.87 -2.55
N ALA A 577 9.54 18.18 -2.91
CA ALA A 577 9.53 17.07 -3.87
C ALA A 577 9.38 15.70 -3.17
N GLU A 578 10.16 15.49 -2.09
CA GLU A 578 10.12 14.26 -1.30
C GLU A 578 10.24 14.63 0.18
N ALA A 579 9.61 13.83 1.04
CA ALA A 579 9.68 13.97 2.49
C ALA A 579 9.74 12.62 3.18
N VAL A 580 10.46 12.52 4.27
CA VAL A 580 10.50 11.38 5.17
C VAL A 580 10.69 11.87 6.61
N SER A 581 9.76 11.55 7.48
CA SER A 581 9.84 11.79 8.92
C SER A 581 10.22 10.51 9.66
N PHE A 582 10.89 10.63 10.79
CA PHE A 582 11.38 9.49 11.57
C PHE A 582 11.51 9.86 13.03
N GLY A 583 11.43 8.84 13.90
CA GLY A 583 11.67 8.98 15.33
C GLY A 583 13.16 9.03 15.65
N VAL A 584 13.50 9.85 16.62
CA VAL A 584 14.85 9.95 17.18
C VAL A 584 14.76 9.88 18.70
N PRO A 585 15.60 9.07 19.37
CA PRO A 585 15.62 8.99 20.82
C PRO A 585 15.81 10.36 21.48
N HIS A 586 15.07 10.60 22.57
CA HIS A 586 15.10 11.84 23.34
C HIS A 586 14.92 11.57 24.83
N ASP A 587 15.78 12.12 25.68
CA ASP A 587 15.85 11.80 27.11
C ASP A 587 14.55 12.02 27.89
N THR A 588 13.78 13.06 27.52
CA THR A 588 12.55 13.45 28.23
C THR A 588 11.28 12.85 27.61
N TRP A 589 11.26 12.71 26.27
CA TRP A 589 10.05 12.39 25.51
C TRP A 589 10.04 10.96 24.97
N GLY A 590 11.06 10.15 25.28
CA GLY A 590 11.27 8.84 24.66
C GLY A 590 11.76 8.98 23.23
N GLU A 591 10.91 9.49 22.35
CA GLU A 591 11.29 9.88 20.99
C GLU A 591 10.76 11.28 20.63
N VAL A 592 11.42 11.93 19.68
CA VAL A 592 10.94 13.13 19.00
C VAL A 592 10.92 12.93 17.50
N VAL A 593 10.08 13.71 16.84
CA VAL A 593 9.96 13.69 15.38
C VAL A 593 11.08 14.52 14.77
N GLU A 594 11.78 13.95 13.79
CA GLU A 594 12.61 14.67 12.83
C GLU A 594 12.19 14.33 11.40
N ALA A 595 12.54 15.18 10.44
CA ALA A 595 12.22 14.94 9.05
C ALA A 595 13.34 15.36 8.11
N ALA A 596 13.45 14.69 6.95
CA ALA A 596 14.29 15.12 5.84
C ALA A 596 13.43 15.41 4.61
N VAL A 597 13.80 16.42 3.84
CA VAL A 597 13.03 16.94 2.72
C VAL A 597 13.95 17.19 1.53
N VAL A 598 13.51 16.73 0.35
CA VAL A 598 14.08 17.13 -0.94
C VAL A 598 13.24 18.23 -1.52
N LEU A 599 13.84 19.34 -1.90
CA LEU A 599 13.15 20.49 -2.47
C LEU A 599 13.11 20.42 -4.01
N ARG A 600 12.01 20.91 -4.59
CA ARG A 600 11.88 21.22 -6.03
C ARG A 600 11.88 22.72 -6.31
N GLY A 601 11.81 23.54 -5.29
CA GLY A 601 11.82 24.99 -5.35
C GLY A 601 12.35 25.59 -4.04
N PRO A 602 12.59 26.90 -3.97
CA PRO A 602 13.18 27.52 -2.78
C PRO A 602 12.22 27.45 -1.58
N ALA A 603 12.69 26.93 -0.47
CA ALA A 603 12.03 26.98 0.83
C ALA A 603 13.07 26.84 1.94
N THR A 604 12.79 27.44 3.10
CA THR A 604 13.61 27.32 4.30
C THR A 604 12.98 26.35 5.31
N GLU A 605 13.79 25.79 6.20
CA GLU A 605 13.31 24.97 7.31
C GLU A 605 12.18 25.66 8.09
N THR A 606 12.35 26.95 8.41
CA THR A 606 11.37 27.75 9.16
C THR A 606 10.01 27.85 8.40
N GLN A 607 10.04 27.99 7.08
CA GLN A 607 8.82 28.02 6.27
C GLN A 607 8.10 26.68 6.28
N LEU A 608 8.83 25.58 6.15
CA LEU A 608 8.28 24.23 6.17
C LEU A 608 7.73 23.86 7.56
N LEU A 609 8.42 24.21 8.64
CA LEU A 609 7.93 24.01 10.00
C LEU A 609 6.66 24.84 10.29
N ARG A 610 6.57 26.07 9.75
CA ARG A 610 5.34 26.88 9.83
C ARG A 610 4.20 26.18 9.10
N HIS A 611 4.45 25.69 7.90
CA HIS A 611 3.47 24.92 7.13
C HIS A 611 3.00 23.67 7.89
N CYS A 612 3.91 22.95 8.57
CA CYS A 612 3.54 21.82 9.43
C CYS A 612 2.59 22.25 10.56
N ARG A 613 2.80 23.42 11.20
CA ARG A 613 1.92 23.92 12.27
C ARG A 613 0.51 24.24 11.81
N GLU A 614 0.32 24.54 10.54
CA GLU A 614 -1.00 24.78 9.94
C GLU A 614 -1.78 23.48 9.70
N HIS A 615 -1.09 22.33 9.63
CA HIS A 615 -1.67 21.04 9.22
C HIS A 615 -1.60 19.93 10.25
N LEU A 616 -0.75 20.08 11.28
CA LEU A 616 -0.46 19.04 12.27
C LEU A 616 -0.66 19.56 13.70
N ALA A 617 -0.99 18.67 14.62
CA ALA A 617 -0.96 18.97 16.05
C ALA A 617 0.49 19.20 16.52
N ASP A 618 0.68 20.04 17.54
CA ASP A 618 2.02 20.50 18.00
C ASP A 618 2.98 19.35 18.32
N PHE A 619 2.50 18.26 18.91
CA PHE A 619 3.35 17.13 19.26
C PHE A 619 3.84 16.32 18.05
N LYS A 620 3.26 16.51 16.85
CA LYS A 620 3.64 15.88 15.59
C LYS A 620 4.61 16.71 14.76
N ILE A 621 4.82 17.98 15.13
CA ILE A 621 5.69 18.89 14.38
C ILE A 621 7.14 18.42 14.54
N PRO A 622 7.89 18.29 13.42
CA PRO A 622 9.30 17.94 13.49
C PRO A 622 10.08 18.94 14.36
N THR A 623 10.89 18.44 15.27
CA THR A 623 11.81 19.26 16.09
C THR A 623 12.98 19.78 15.26
N ARG A 624 13.31 19.05 14.18
CA ARG A 624 14.36 19.42 13.22
C ARG A 624 13.97 18.91 11.82
N LEU A 625 14.31 19.72 10.81
CA LEU A 625 14.06 19.41 9.41
C LEU A 625 15.36 19.57 8.61
N TYR A 626 15.78 18.49 7.95
CA TYR A 626 16.98 18.45 7.14
C TYR A 626 16.63 18.68 5.66
N LEU A 627 17.26 19.66 5.04
CA LEU A 627 17.19 19.83 3.58
C LEU A 627 18.30 18.98 2.97
N VAL A 628 17.91 17.99 2.14
CA VAL A 628 18.83 17.02 1.55
C VAL A 628 18.66 16.97 0.03
N GLU A 629 19.71 16.56 -0.67
CA GLU A 629 19.66 16.40 -2.13
C GLU A 629 18.86 15.15 -2.55
N SER A 630 18.90 14.10 -1.73
CA SER A 630 18.17 12.84 -1.99
C SER A 630 17.83 12.12 -0.69
N ILE A 631 16.74 11.34 -0.72
CA ILE A 631 16.36 10.43 0.35
C ILE A 631 16.78 9.01 -0.05
N PRO A 632 17.48 8.25 0.83
CA PRO A 632 17.93 6.91 0.53
C PRO A 632 16.76 5.94 0.32
N LYS A 633 16.84 5.19 -0.78
CA LYS A 633 15.84 4.22 -1.19
C LYS A 633 16.48 2.84 -1.32
N GLY A 634 15.74 1.80 -0.99
CA GLY A 634 16.13 0.43 -1.25
C GLY A 634 16.08 0.09 -2.75
N SER A 635 16.55 -1.09 -3.11
CA SER A 635 16.56 -1.60 -4.50
C SER A 635 15.19 -1.66 -5.18
N THR A 636 14.12 -1.64 -4.39
CA THR A 636 12.71 -1.63 -4.84
C THR A 636 12.13 -0.22 -4.95
N GLY A 637 12.91 0.84 -4.68
CA GLY A 637 12.44 2.22 -4.66
C GLY A 637 11.75 2.65 -3.36
N LYS A 638 11.67 1.79 -2.33
CA LYS A 638 11.11 2.15 -1.01
C LYS A 638 12.09 3.01 -0.22
N ILE A 639 11.56 4.03 0.45
CA ILE A 639 12.34 4.87 1.38
C ILE A 639 12.82 4.01 2.57
N GLN A 640 14.10 4.14 2.92
CA GLN A 640 14.71 3.46 4.05
C GLN A 640 14.63 4.32 5.33
N ARG A 641 13.41 4.52 5.84
CA ARG A 641 13.11 5.40 6.97
C ARG A 641 13.98 5.13 8.20
N THR A 642 14.14 3.88 8.58
CA THR A 642 14.91 3.48 9.77
C THR A 642 16.41 3.79 9.70
N ARG A 643 16.94 4.05 8.50
CA ARG A 643 18.35 4.45 8.31
C ARG A 643 18.58 5.96 8.39
N MET A 644 17.51 6.75 8.37
CA MET A 644 17.61 8.22 8.35
C MET A 644 18.36 8.79 9.55
N PRO A 645 18.09 8.36 10.81
CA PRO A 645 18.81 8.88 11.96
C PRO A 645 20.33 8.73 11.84
N SER A 646 20.81 7.54 11.47
CA SER A 646 22.25 7.26 11.37
C SER A 646 22.91 7.99 10.20
N LEU A 647 22.20 8.23 9.10
CA LEU A 647 22.75 8.93 7.94
C LEU A 647 22.86 10.45 8.14
N LEU A 648 21.94 11.04 8.90
CA LEU A 648 21.89 12.49 9.09
C LEU A 648 22.62 12.99 10.34
N ARG A 649 22.75 12.14 11.35
CA ARG A 649 23.44 12.50 12.60
C ARG A 649 24.88 11.97 12.72
N GLY A 650 25.31 11.13 11.78
CA GLY A 650 26.50 10.29 11.94
C GLY A 650 26.18 9.09 12.86
N ALA A 651 26.91 7.96 12.70
CA ALA A 651 26.79 6.86 13.66
C ALA A 651 27.19 7.38 15.06
N PRO A 652 26.49 6.95 16.14
CA PRO A 652 26.87 7.33 17.50
C PRO A 652 28.26 6.82 17.84
#